data_732b5b79474e71eb1571d2d9ebdccca3
#
_entry.id   732b5b79474e71eb1571d2d9ebdccca3
#
_cell.length_a   1.000
_cell.length_b   1.000
_cell.length_c   1.000
_cell.angle_alpha   90.00
_cell.angle_beta   90.00
_cell.angle_gamma   90.00
#
_symmetry.space_group_name_H-M   'P 1'
#
loop_
_entity.id
_entity.type
_entity.pdbx_description
1 polymer ?
#
loop_
_entity_poly.entity_id
_entity_poly.type
_entity_poly.pdbx_seq_one_letter_code
_entity_poly.pdbx_strand_id
1 'polypeptide(L)'
;MPEDHSIAETVGSPRERAIEHGDGPLLMLGPPGTGKTELLAQRLAHLVAAGTRPEQVLVIASGQATAARLRERCEALVPGPFEELWIGGWDTIGERLLREHPEEAGLDPFFDVLGRAERLAMLLDRFAELPLRRHEIRGNPAGLLARLLARIDRLKAERVGPTTLSERAREAKAEDEAGREALQRELEFADLYTAHDRILAETGSLDRGDVFLALDCLLVERPDVRRQLGERFRYLMVDELEEATPAQLALVESLALDNPNQLFALEGDEAEEWYRGLYPEGEALALEERFRDPEISFWRCTNERAQAQATARAVEQLVATGTAADEICVLVADPAAQGGAVAAAMEERGIPFHLAGPAALFQRPEVRDAIAWLRVLADPDDSPAAARALTRPPVELRSGDLARLTTIARRRKLDLVAACEAALDSPQFQPEARERIGAFLKLYNGAAAVMEEQRADVFVRRLIEQVGLRRQRLFAAQPEVAERLLGLSRLAELATAWTRREPHGSNRGFVAYLSAVAEAGVEAEEAEEPLSPGAVRGMAADAVKGLGFDRVFVLGMEEEHDWARMGWPARSGLVLSRLERNATGESPRPSRYYEQALAATGEGEGGESDGALEEAHEEELFGPAEGLHATYRALREHVLEDSWRAGRELSEPRLDTALDVTRAIARYLELLKLAALAQRPGDEPTAEAIAAVNGLLRQVATPEQQAELDASSLDAYLLDSERERGRRLDLVAAREEPSLAAFLPRRGDGMLSLSASDLSLYLTCPLKYKFARVFGIPQEPTINQRFGILFHNVLERFHKEPPADPEDGLRELNRLFEAGWRRTGFGSSDDELQFRDRAREALRRYWESERTAEGEPVWLEKKFDFKVGPHHVRGRVDRVDRLPDGDYELIDYKTGERKSTEELDDDLQLALYRLAAREAWGIEASTGSYYYVLDGDKVAAPTKPDDAERVERTVLQVGEGILSQDFEPRPSPTVCSWCDYRLICPAAEA
;
A
#
# COMPACT_ATOMS: atom_id res chain seq x y z
N MET A 1 -0.35 48.43 51.66
CA MET A 1 -0.80 47.06 51.74
C MET A 1 -1.56 46.80 50.44
N PRO A 2 -1.01 46.14 49.42
CA PRO A 2 -1.79 45.60 48.34
C PRO A 2 -2.17 44.18 48.71
N GLU A 3 -3.42 43.86 48.47
CA GLU A 3 -4.02 42.56 48.68
C GLU A 3 -3.46 41.53 47.69
N ASP A 4 -3.02 40.46 48.27
CA ASP A 4 -2.49 39.27 47.63
C ASP A 4 -3.64 38.51 46.98
N HIS A 5 -3.76 38.58 45.67
CA HIS A 5 -4.62 37.64 44.92
C HIS A 5 -3.80 36.36 44.70
N SER A 6 -3.92 35.47 45.67
CA SER A 6 -3.48 34.10 45.50
C SER A 6 -4.28 33.44 44.36
N ILE A 7 -3.63 33.33 43.22
CA ILE A 7 -4.06 32.41 42.15
C ILE A 7 -3.93 31.00 42.72
N ALA A 8 -5.04 30.30 42.86
CA ALA A 8 -5.05 28.90 43.25
C ALA A 8 -4.18 28.11 42.25
N GLU A 9 -3.08 27.55 42.76
CA GLU A 9 -2.26 26.59 42.02
C GLU A 9 -3.16 25.45 41.59
N THR A 10 -3.38 25.35 40.29
CA THR A 10 -4.05 24.17 39.65
C THR A 10 -3.08 23.00 39.79
N VAL A 11 -3.40 22.09 40.71
CA VAL A 11 -2.63 20.88 41.02
C VAL A 11 -2.84 19.90 39.85
N GLY A 12 -1.87 19.78 38.94
CA GLY A 12 -1.84 18.79 37.83
C GLY A 12 -0.75 19.15 36.81
N SER A 13 -0.10 18.16 36.24
CA SER A 13 0.84 18.33 35.12
C SER A 13 0.11 18.85 33.88
N PRO A 14 0.75 19.55 32.93
CA PRO A 14 0.13 19.96 31.68
C PRO A 14 -0.58 18.81 30.94
N ARG A 15 -0.06 17.58 31.05
CA ARG A 15 -0.63 16.37 30.49
C ARG A 15 -1.95 15.95 31.17
N GLU A 16 -1.98 15.96 32.50
CA GLU A 16 -3.20 15.66 33.28
C GLU A 16 -4.28 16.71 32.99
N ARG A 17 -3.89 17.99 32.91
CA ARG A 17 -4.79 19.06 32.51
C ARG A 17 -5.34 18.89 31.11
N ALA A 18 -4.55 18.45 30.14
CA ALA A 18 -5.01 18.18 28.78
C ALA A 18 -6.02 17.02 28.73
N ILE A 19 -5.83 15.98 29.54
CA ILE A 19 -6.75 14.83 29.62
C ILE A 19 -8.04 15.22 30.32
N GLU A 20 -7.96 15.94 31.43
CA GLU A 20 -9.08 16.27 32.30
C GLU A 20 -9.78 17.59 31.95
N HIS A 21 -9.32 18.32 30.92
CA HIS A 21 -9.89 19.59 30.48
C HIS A 21 -11.41 19.45 30.29
N GLY A 22 -12.16 20.43 30.78
CA GLY A 22 -13.62 20.47 30.67
C GLY A 22 -14.12 20.79 29.26
N ASP A 23 -15.27 21.48 29.20
CA ASP A 23 -15.76 22.06 27.95
C ASP A 23 -14.96 23.31 27.57
N GLY A 24 -14.83 23.60 26.31
CA GLY A 24 -14.15 24.76 25.76
C GLY A 24 -12.93 24.41 24.87
N PRO A 25 -12.38 25.43 24.21
CA PRO A 25 -11.24 25.23 23.31
C PRO A 25 -9.93 25.01 24.08
N LEU A 26 -9.14 24.04 23.63
CA LEU A 26 -7.82 23.73 24.22
C LEU A 26 -6.76 23.58 23.11
N LEU A 27 -5.62 24.17 23.33
CA LEU A 27 -4.45 24.01 22.48
C LEU A 27 -3.35 23.23 23.24
N MET A 28 -2.80 22.18 22.64
CA MET A 28 -1.60 21.49 23.08
C MET A 28 -0.42 21.86 22.17
N LEU A 29 0.58 22.52 22.74
CA LEU A 29 1.81 22.91 22.03
C LEU A 29 2.96 22.00 22.45
N GLY A 30 3.75 21.54 21.51
CA GLY A 30 4.96 20.78 21.82
C GLY A 30 5.62 20.22 20.57
N PRO A 31 6.97 20.09 20.58
CA PRO A 31 7.72 19.51 19.48
C PRO A 31 7.34 18.04 19.21
N PRO A 32 7.79 17.45 18.10
CA PRO A 32 7.64 16.02 17.81
C PRO A 32 8.14 15.18 18.99
N GLY A 33 7.50 14.03 19.23
CA GLY A 33 7.90 13.13 20.32
C GLY A 33 7.38 13.49 21.71
N THR A 34 6.71 14.62 21.91
CA THR A 34 6.09 14.97 23.22
C THR A 34 4.88 14.11 23.58
N GLY A 35 4.37 13.29 22.62
CA GLY A 35 3.26 12.38 22.84
C GLY A 35 1.87 13.03 22.74
N LYS A 36 1.72 14.07 21.92
CA LYS A 36 0.44 14.75 21.64
C LYS A 36 -0.64 13.76 21.21
N THR A 37 -0.35 12.90 20.24
CA THR A 37 -1.27 11.87 19.71
C THR A 37 -1.75 10.89 20.80
N GLU A 38 -0.86 10.47 21.71
CA GLU A 38 -1.24 9.62 22.86
C GLU A 38 -2.18 10.36 23.82
N LEU A 39 -1.97 11.67 24.02
CA LEU A 39 -2.85 12.48 24.87
C LEU A 39 -4.24 12.63 24.25
N LEU A 40 -4.35 12.71 22.91
CA LEU A 40 -5.66 12.71 22.23
C LEU A 40 -6.43 11.42 22.51
N ALA A 41 -5.78 10.25 22.44
CA ALA A 41 -6.39 8.97 22.75
C ALA A 41 -6.85 8.88 24.21
N GLN A 42 -6.01 9.33 25.16
CA GLN A 42 -6.32 9.34 26.59
C GLN A 42 -7.47 10.32 26.90
N ARG A 43 -7.51 11.47 26.24
CA ARG A 43 -8.61 12.44 26.33
C ARG A 43 -9.91 11.86 25.87
N LEU A 44 -9.93 11.21 24.69
CA LEU A 44 -11.14 10.56 24.17
C LEU A 44 -11.64 9.52 25.18
N ALA A 45 -10.77 8.67 25.70
CA ALA A 45 -11.14 7.68 26.71
C ALA A 45 -11.68 8.33 27.99
N HIS A 46 -11.11 9.46 28.44
CA HIS A 46 -11.59 10.23 29.59
C HIS A 46 -13.01 10.78 29.35
N LEU A 47 -13.25 11.37 28.17
CA LEU A 47 -14.58 11.89 27.79
C LEU A 47 -15.65 10.79 27.77
N VAL A 48 -15.30 9.61 27.24
CA VAL A 48 -16.20 8.45 27.24
C VAL A 48 -16.47 7.96 28.66
N ALA A 49 -15.46 7.88 29.50
CA ALA A 49 -15.62 7.52 30.93
C ALA A 49 -16.48 8.53 31.67
N ALA A 50 -16.47 9.81 31.28
CA ALA A 50 -17.31 10.86 31.80
C ALA A 50 -18.76 10.85 31.25
N GLY A 51 -19.10 9.92 30.34
CA GLY A 51 -20.46 9.70 29.82
C GLY A 51 -20.72 10.29 28.41
N THR A 52 -19.69 10.79 27.72
CA THR A 52 -19.81 11.17 26.30
C THR A 52 -19.85 9.91 25.43
N ARG A 53 -20.79 9.83 24.50
CA ARG A 53 -20.80 8.71 23.56
C ARG A 53 -19.64 8.84 22.57
N PRO A 54 -18.92 7.74 22.25
CA PRO A 54 -17.78 7.77 21.31
C PRO A 54 -18.11 8.41 19.95
N GLU A 55 -19.34 8.22 19.44
CA GLU A 55 -19.80 8.76 18.17
C GLU A 55 -19.94 10.30 18.17
N GLN A 56 -19.89 10.92 19.34
CA GLN A 56 -19.96 12.38 19.50
C GLN A 56 -18.57 13.05 19.49
N VAL A 57 -17.51 12.26 19.30
CA VAL A 57 -16.13 12.75 19.23
C VAL A 57 -15.59 12.54 17.81
N LEU A 58 -15.30 13.62 17.13
CA LEU A 58 -14.62 13.59 15.82
C LEU A 58 -13.13 13.82 16.01
N VAL A 59 -12.29 12.90 15.53
CA VAL A 59 -10.84 13.02 15.59
C VAL A 59 -10.25 12.98 14.18
N ILE A 60 -9.52 14.03 13.84
CA ILE A 60 -8.85 14.17 12.55
C ILE A 60 -7.34 14.10 12.78
N ALA A 61 -6.66 13.19 12.09
CA ALA A 61 -5.21 13.07 12.09
C ALA A 61 -4.63 13.56 10.76
N SER A 62 -3.35 13.90 10.76
CA SER A 62 -2.64 14.41 9.57
C SER A 62 -2.65 13.42 8.41
N GLY A 63 -2.52 12.11 8.69
CA GLY A 63 -2.49 11.04 7.67
C GLY A 63 -3.17 9.76 8.11
N GLN A 64 -3.37 8.84 7.16
CA GLN A 64 -4.04 7.55 7.41
C GLN A 64 -3.29 6.66 8.40
N ALA A 65 -1.96 6.60 8.31
CA ALA A 65 -1.15 5.79 9.21
C ALA A 65 -1.23 6.30 10.67
N THR A 66 -1.24 7.61 10.88
CA THR A 66 -1.44 8.22 12.21
C THR A 66 -2.87 7.97 12.70
N ALA A 67 -3.87 8.12 11.82
CA ALA A 67 -5.27 7.85 12.14
C ALA A 67 -5.50 6.39 12.54
N ALA A 68 -4.91 5.43 11.82
CA ALA A 68 -5.03 4.00 12.11
C ALA A 68 -4.46 3.66 13.50
N ARG A 69 -3.25 4.14 13.83
CA ARG A 69 -2.64 3.95 15.15
C ARG A 69 -3.42 4.64 16.27
N LEU A 70 -3.89 5.86 16.02
CA LEU A 70 -4.71 6.58 16.99
C LEU A 70 -6.02 5.84 17.24
N ARG A 71 -6.67 5.33 16.20
CA ARG A 71 -7.86 4.49 16.28
C ARG A 71 -7.59 3.23 17.12
N GLU A 72 -6.53 2.49 16.81
CA GLU A 72 -6.11 1.30 17.53
C GLU A 72 -5.89 1.61 19.02
N ARG A 73 -5.23 2.72 19.31
CA ARG A 73 -4.99 3.17 20.68
C ARG A 73 -6.28 3.55 21.42
N CYS A 74 -7.20 4.27 20.74
CA CYS A 74 -8.50 4.61 21.30
C CYS A 74 -9.36 3.36 21.55
N GLU A 75 -9.37 2.39 20.64
CA GLU A 75 -10.08 1.11 20.79
C GLU A 75 -9.57 0.31 21.99
N ALA A 76 -8.26 0.38 22.30
CA ALA A 76 -7.68 -0.24 23.49
C ALA A 76 -8.08 0.46 24.79
N LEU A 77 -8.26 1.78 24.78
CA LEU A 77 -8.55 2.59 25.97
C LEU A 77 -10.05 2.77 26.26
N VAL A 78 -10.89 2.76 25.21
CA VAL A 78 -12.34 2.98 25.34
C VAL A 78 -13.05 1.67 25.67
N PRO A 79 -13.70 1.55 26.83
CA PRO A 79 -14.50 0.37 27.11
C PRO A 79 -15.73 0.36 26.19
N GLY A 80 -15.91 -0.71 25.40
CA GLY A 80 -17.10 -0.88 24.58
C GLY A 80 -18.35 -1.14 25.42
N PRO A 81 -19.55 -1.22 24.82
CA PRO A 81 -19.79 -1.20 23.37
C PRO A 81 -19.92 0.23 22.82
N PHE A 82 -19.65 0.40 21.51
CA PHE A 82 -19.91 1.64 20.78
C PHE A 82 -20.32 1.33 19.34
N GLU A 83 -20.98 2.26 18.68
CA GLU A 83 -21.37 2.08 17.28
C GLU A 83 -20.19 2.31 16.36
N GLU A 84 -19.45 3.40 16.58
CA GLU A 84 -18.34 3.78 15.76
C GLU A 84 -17.44 4.82 16.44
N LEU A 85 -16.14 4.75 16.18
CA LEU A 85 -15.17 5.82 16.44
C LEU A 85 -14.97 6.65 15.17
N TRP A 86 -15.25 7.95 15.26
CA TRP A 86 -15.01 8.90 14.17
C TRP A 86 -13.57 9.40 14.20
N ILE A 87 -12.66 8.51 13.81
CA ILE A 87 -11.22 8.77 13.73
C ILE A 87 -10.77 8.50 12.31
N GLY A 88 -10.09 9.45 11.68
CA GLY A 88 -9.59 9.29 10.31
C GLY A 88 -8.60 10.38 9.92
N GLY A 89 -7.92 10.19 8.79
CA GLY A 89 -7.18 11.25 8.13
C GLY A 89 -8.13 12.25 7.46
N TRP A 90 -7.58 13.40 7.07
CA TRP A 90 -8.33 14.49 6.43
C TRP A 90 -9.23 14.01 5.29
N ASP A 91 -8.64 13.28 4.33
CA ASP A 91 -9.35 12.82 3.13
C ASP A 91 -10.51 11.88 3.48
N THR A 92 -10.28 10.93 4.39
CA THR A 92 -11.29 9.95 4.81
C THR A 92 -12.46 10.63 5.52
N ILE A 93 -12.17 11.56 6.43
CA ILE A 93 -13.22 12.29 7.15
C ILE A 93 -13.97 13.22 6.20
N GLY A 94 -13.25 13.97 5.35
CA GLY A 94 -13.86 14.89 4.38
C GLY A 94 -14.79 14.16 3.41
N GLU A 95 -14.29 13.09 2.79
CA GLU A 95 -15.09 12.28 1.87
C GLU A 95 -16.33 11.68 2.57
N ARG A 96 -16.16 11.18 3.77
CA ARG A 96 -17.25 10.58 4.53
C ARG A 96 -18.35 11.59 4.88
N LEU A 97 -17.97 12.78 5.33
CA LEU A 97 -18.94 13.85 5.61
C LEU A 97 -19.69 14.27 4.35
N LEU A 98 -18.97 14.40 3.23
CA LEU A 98 -19.57 14.78 1.94
C LEU A 98 -20.49 13.69 1.40
N ARG A 99 -20.15 12.40 1.59
CA ARG A 99 -21.01 11.27 1.20
C ARG A 99 -22.30 11.16 2.01
N GLU A 100 -22.37 11.77 3.18
CA GLU A 100 -23.62 11.85 3.95
C GLU A 100 -24.60 12.90 3.37
N HIS A 101 -24.09 13.91 2.62
CA HIS A 101 -24.86 15.05 2.12
C HIS A 101 -24.59 15.37 0.62
N PRO A 102 -24.58 14.39 -0.30
CA PRO A 102 -24.19 14.63 -1.68
C PRO A 102 -25.20 15.50 -2.45
N GLU A 103 -26.51 15.29 -2.23
CA GLU A 103 -27.54 16.05 -2.95
C GLU A 103 -27.60 17.50 -2.48
N GLU A 104 -27.41 17.76 -1.19
CA GLU A 104 -27.29 19.11 -0.62
C GLU A 104 -26.05 19.84 -1.14
N ALA A 105 -24.97 19.08 -1.44
CA ALA A 105 -23.77 19.61 -2.07
C ALA A 105 -23.89 19.71 -3.61
N GLY A 106 -25.04 19.33 -4.20
CA GLY A 106 -25.26 19.34 -5.65
C GLY A 106 -24.45 18.27 -6.41
N LEU A 107 -24.06 17.19 -5.76
CA LEU A 107 -23.25 16.12 -6.31
C LEU A 107 -24.10 14.90 -6.70
N ASP A 108 -23.49 14.04 -7.54
CA ASP A 108 -24.05 12.70 -7.80
C ASP A 108 -24.08 11.90 -6.49
N PRO A 109 -25.19 11.21 -6.14
CA PRO A 109 -25.27 10.39 -4.93
C PRO A 109 -24.16 9.34 -4.78
N PHE A 110 -23.59 8.92 -5.90
CA PHE A 110 -22.55 7.90 -5.98
C PHE A 110 -21.25 8.47 -6.61
N PHE A 111 -20.91 9.72 -6.29
CA PHE A 111 -19.70 10.33 -6.82
C PHE A 111 -18.44 9.53 -6.46
N ASP A 112 -17.45 9.52 -7.35
CA ASP A 112 -16.13 8.93 -7.13
C ASP A 112 -15.12 10.03 -6.81
N VAL A 113 -14.13 9.70 -5.96
CA VAL A 113 -12.98 10.56 -5.71
C VAL A 113 -11.76 9.94 -6.41
N LEU A 114 -11.24 10.63 -7.42
CA LEU A 114 -10.15 10.13 -8.24
C LEU A 114 -8.78 10.56 -7.70
N GLY A 115 -7.89 9.60 -7.59
CA GLY A 115 -6.49 9.82 -7.27
C GLY A 115 -5.72 10.45 -8.44
N ARG A 116 -4.48 10.85 -8.18
CA ARG A 116 -3.64 11.51 -9.20
C ARG A 116 -3.34 10.61 -10.40
N ALA A 117 -3.15 9.32 -10.18
CA ALA A 117 -2.89 8.35 -11.24
C ALA A 117 -4.09 8.19 -12.19
N GLU A 118 -5.29 8.14 -11.64
CA GLU A 118 -6.54 8.02 -12.42
C GLU A 118 -6.83 9.28 -13.23
N ARG A 119 -6.61 10.46 -12.62
CA ARG A 119 -6.73 11.75 -13.32
C ARG A 119 -5.70 11.89 -14.44
N LEU A 120 -4.46 11.43 -14.22
CA LEU A 120 -3.43 11.40 -15.26
C LEU A 120 -3.88 10.57 -16.46
N ALA A 121 -4.41 9.37 -16.23
CA ALA A 121 -4.94 8.53 -17.29
C ALA A 121 -6.07 9.21 -18.07
N MET A 122 -7.03 9.76 -17.33
CA MET A 122 -8.17 10.48 -17.92
C MET A 122 -7.73 11.66 -18.80
N LEU A 123 -6.71 12.42 -18.38
CA LEU A 123 -6.16 13.50 -19.20
C LEU A 123 -5.36 12.98 -20.40
N LEU A 124 -4.66 11.85 -20.27
CA LEU A 124 -3.96 11.22 -21.39
C LEU A 124 -4.93 10.70 -22.46
N ASP A 125 -6.02 10.07 -22.05
CA ASP A 125 -7.06 9.58 -22.97
C ASP A 125 -7.74 10.73 -23.74
N ARG A 126 -7.87 11.88 -23.11
CA ARG A 126 -8.48 13.10 -23.68
C ARG A 126 -7.44 14.17 -24.04
N PHE A 127 -6.20 13.77 -24.27
CA PHE A 127 -5.08 14.70 -24.50
C PHE A 127 -5.33 15.71 -25.63
N ALA A 128 -6.05 15.30 -26.69
CA ALA A 128 -6.39 16.16 -27.82
C ALA A 128 -7.35 17.33 -27.46
N GLU A 129 -8.06 17.24 -26.33
CA GLU A 129 -8.96 18.29 -25.83
C GLU A 129 -8.24 19.31 -24.95
N LEU A 130 -7.01 19.01 -24.50
CA LEU A 130 -6.27 19.84 -23.57
C LEU A 130 -5.64 21.05 -24.28
N PRO A 131 -5.74 22.27 -23.72
CA PRO A 131 -5.21 23.50 -24.30
C PRO A 131 -3.69 23.62 -24.05
N LEU A 132 -2.88 22.67 -24.54
CA LEU A 132 -1.43 22.64 -24.38
C LEU A 132 -0.69 23.05 -25.63
N ARG A 133 -0.63 24.37 -25.93
CA ARG A 133 0.03 24.89 -27.13
C ARG A 133 1.42 25.50 -26.85
N ARG A 134 1.64 25.98 -25.63
CA ARG A 134 2.85 26.70 -25.19
C ARG A 134 3.73 25.92 -24.25
N HIS A 135 3.24 24.81 -23.76
CA HIS A 135 4.03 23.90 -22.95
C HIS A 135 4.84 22.96 -23.84
N GLU A 136 6.14 22.89 -23.60
CA GLU A 136 7.02 22.04 -24.39
C GLU A 136 6.82 20.58 -24.03
N ILE A 137 6.30 19.81 -24.98
CA ILE A 137 6.09 18.37 -24.83
C ILE A 137 7.29 17.67 -25.43
N ARG A 138 8.21 17.19 -24.58
CA ARG A 138 9.36 16.40 -24.99
C ARG A 138 9.05 14.94 -24.72
N GLY A 139 8.79 14.14 -25.74
CA GLY A 139 8.52 12.71 -25.63
C GLY A 139 7.14 12.40 -25.03
N ASN A 140 7.09 11.63 -23.94
CA ASN A 140 5.85 11.25 -23.27
C ASN A 140 5.23 12.44 -22.51
N PRO A 141 3.96 12.80 -22.75
CA PRO A 141 3.29 13.90 -22.06
C PRO A 141 2.98 13.62 -20.59
N ALA A 142 3.05 12.35 -20.12
CA ALA A 142 2.66 11.94 -18.78
C ALA A 142 3.39 12.73 -17.68
N GLY A 143 4.71 12.90 -17.81
CA GLY A 143 5.50 13.65 -16.84
C GLY A 143 5.15 15.15 -16.77
N LEU A 144 4.74 15.75 -17.89
CA LEU A 144 4.24 17.12 -17.91
C LEU A 144 2.88 17.19 -17.20
N LEU A 145 1.93 16.34 -17.59
CA LEU A 145 0.60 16.31 -17.00
C LEU A 145 0.64 16.03 -15.50
N ALA A 146 1.50 15.13 -15.04
CA ALA A 146 1.69 14.84 -13.62
C ALA A 146 2.11 16.09 -12.83
N ARG A 147 3.05 16.90 -13.36
CA ARG A 147 3.46 18.17 -12.72
C ARG A 147 2.33 19.20 -12.72
N LEU A 148 1.54 19.28 -13.80
CA LEU A 148 0.39 20.18 -13.87
C LEU A 148 -0.72 19.76 -12.90
N LEU A 149 -1.00 18.46 -12.76
CA LEU A 149 -1.91 17.91 -11.74
C LEU A 149 -1.45 18.23 -10.32
N ALA A 150 -0.16 18.03 -10.01
CA ALA A 150 0.39 18.41 -8.70
C ALA A 150 0.25 19.89 -8.39
N ARG A 151 0.29 20.75 -9.43
CA ARG A 151 0.04 22.17 -9.28
C ARG A 151 -1.44 22.49 -9.06
N ILE A 152 -2.36 21.81 -9.75
CA ILE A 152 -3.81 21.93 -9.51
C ILE A 152 -4.11 21.54 -8.04
N ASP A 153 -3.57 20.43 -7.55
CA ASP A 153 -3.77 19.99 -6.18
C ASP A 153 -3.36 21.06 -5.17
N ARG A 154 -2.19 21.68 -5.35
CA ARG A 154 -1.74 22.78 -4.48
C ARG A 154 -2.68 23.99 -4.53
N LEU A 155 -3.14 24.38 -5.72
CA LEU A 155 -4.05 25.51 -5.86
C LEU A 155 -5.41 25.25 -5.20
N LYS A 156 -5.94 24.03 -5.33
CA LYS A 156 -7.17 23.62 -4.62
C LYS A 156 -6.98 23.63 -3.11
N ALA A 157 -5.85 23.13 -2.63
CA ALA A 157 -5.48 23.21 -1.21
C ALA A 157 -5.40 24.65 -0.68
N GLU A 158 -4.97 25.60 -1.52
CA GLU A 158 -4.94 27.04 -1.25
C GLU A 158 -6.28 27.75 -1.55
N ARG A 159 -7.33 27.01 -1.91
CA ARG A 159 -8.66 27.53 -2.31
C ARG A 159 -8.61 28.46 -3.51
N VAL A 160 -7.68 28.24 -4.44
CA VAL A 160 -7.53 29.02 -5.67
C VAL A 160 -8.08 28.25 -6.86
N GLY A 161 -9.25 28.64 -7.33
CA GLY A 161 -9.88 28.07 -8.52
C GLY A 161 -9.31 28.61 -9.83
N PRO A 162 -9.65 27.99 -10.99
CA PRO A 162 -9.13 28.38 -12.31
C PRO A 162 -9.52 29.80 -12.72
N THR A 163 -10.71 30.26 -12.33
CA THR A 163 -11.17 31.64 -12.59
C THR A 163 -10.28 32.66 -11.90
N THR A 164 -10.06 32.50 -10.59
CA THR A 164 -9.20 33.38 -9.78
C THR A 164 -7.77 33.40 -10.32
N LEU A 165 -7.24 32.26 -10.72
CA LEU A 165 -5.91 32.14 -11.31
C LEU A 165 -5.84 32.93 -12.64
N SER A 166 -6.83 32.76 -13.50
CA SER A 166 -6.94 33.47 -14.79
C SER A 166 -7.04 34.97 -14.60
N GLU A 167 -7.80 35.46 -13.61
CA GLU A 167 -7.90 36.88 -13.28
C GLU A 167 -6.56 37.46 -12.81
N ARG A 168 -5.90 36.77 -11.87
CA ARG A 168 -4.56 37.16 -11.38
C ARG A 168 -3.54 37.24 -12.52
N ALA A 169 -3.55 36.26 -13.44
CA ALA A 169 -2.65 36.23 -14.58
C ALA A 169 -2.93 37.37 -15.58
N ARG A 170 -4.21 37.79 -15.76
CA ARG A 170 -4.57 38.94 -16.63
C ARG A 170 -4.20 40.28 -16.01
N GLU A 171 -4.26 40.43 -14.71
CA GLU A 171 -3.91 41.66 -13.98
C GLU A 171 -2.40 41.85 -13.83
N ALA A 172 -1.62 40.78 -13.90
CA ALA A 172 -0.17 40.79 -13.74
C ALA A 172 0.49 41.51 -14.93
N LYS A 173 1.48 42.36 -14.63
CA LYS A 173 2.23 43.12 -15.62
C LYS A 173 3.57 42.46 -15.91
N ALA A 174 3.87 42.24 -17.18
CA ALA A 174 5.18 41.75 -17.61
C ALA A 174 6.07 42.91 -18.05
N GLU A 175 7.29 42.96 -17.58
CA GLU A 175 8.27 43.98 -17.88
C GLU A 175 9.02 43.68 -19.20
N ASP A 176 9.17 42.40 -19.55
CA ASP A 176 9.91 41.93 -20.72
C ASP A 176 9.14 40.87 -21.54
N GLU A 177 9.75 40.35 -22.59
CA GLU A 177 9.15 39.34 -23.48
C GLU A 177 9.03 37.96 -22.78
N ALA A 178 10.01 37.61 -21.98
CA ALA A 178 10.00 36.35 -21.19
C ALA A 178 8.86 36.37 -20.16
N GLY A 179 8.65 37.49 -19.46
CA GLY A 179 7.53 37.68 -18.54
C GLY A 179 6.17 37.60 -19.25
N ARG A 180 6.04 38.18 -20.46
CA ARG A 180 4.81 38.02 -21.24
C ARG A 180 4.53 36.59 -21.66
N GLU A 181 5.56 35.84 -22.04
CA GLU A 181 5.43 34.43 -22.38
C GLU A 181 5.08 33.59 -21.15
N ALA A 182 5.66 33.89 -19.98
CA ALA A 182 5.31 33.27 -18.73
C ALA A 182 3.83 33.48 -18.35
N LEU A 183 3.32 34.72 -18.47
CA LEU A 183 1.91 35.00 -18.23
C LEU A 183 0.99 34.30 -19.23
N GLN A 184 1.39 34.14 -20.47
CA GLN A 184 0.60 33.39 -21.45
C GLN A 184 0.58 31.87 -21.13
N ARG A 185 1.68 31.31 -20.62
CA ARG A 185 1.69 29.94 -20.13
C ARG A 185 0.82 29.75 -18.88
N GLU A 186 0.77 30.79 -18.03
CA GLU A 186 -0.10 30.81 -16.86
C GLU A 186 -1.59 30.81 -17.24
N LEU A 187 -1.98 31.59 -18.24
CA LEU A 187 -3.35 31.58 -18.77
C LEU A 187 -3.70 30.23 -19.41
N GLU A 188 -2.77 29.63 -20.18
CA GLU A 188 -2.96 28.32 -20.76
C GLU A 188 -3.11 27.25 -19.66
N PHE A 189 -2.36 27.36 -18.55
CA PHE A 189 -2.52 26.48 -17.41
C PHE A 189 -3.88 26.67 -16.71
N ALA A 190 -4.38 27.90 -16.57
CA ALA A 190 -5.72 28.15 -16.04
C ALA A 190 -6.83 27.55 -16.93
N ASP A 191 -6.65 27.61 -18.27
CA ASP A 191 -7.55 26.95 -19.21
C ASP A 191 -7.47 25.42 -19.11
N LEU A 192 -6.28 24.85 -18.89
CA LEU A 192 -6.10 23.42 -18.60
C LEU A 192 -6.80 23.02 -17.30
N TYR A 193 -6.65 23.81 -16.24
CA TYR A 193 -7.31 23.57 -14.97
C TYR A 193 -8.84 23.58 -15.15
N THR A 194 -9.39 24.52 -15.90
CA THR A 194 -10.81 24.55 -16.27
C THR A 194 -11.22 23.29 -17.04
N ALA A 195 -10.40 22.83 -17.98
CA ALA A 195 -10.66 21.62 -18.75
C ALA A 195 -10.63 20.37 -17.85
N HIS A 196 -9.67 20.29 -16.92
CA HIS A 196 -9.60 19.21 -15.92
C HIS A 196 -10.88 19.13 -15.08
N ASP A 197 -11.31 20.23 -14.48
CA ASP A 197 -12.52 20.24 -13.64
C ASP A 197 -13.78 19.90 -14.44
N ARG A 198 -13.88 20.38 -15.69
CA ARG A 198 -14.96 20.00 -16.61
C ARG A 198 -14.98 18.51 -16.88
N ILE A 199 -13.83 17.91 -17.15
CA ILE A 199 -13.70 16.48 -17.42
C ILE A 199 -14.10 15.66 -16.19
N LEU A 200 -13.69 16.06 -14.98
CA LEU A 200 -14.14 15.44 -13.74
C LEU A 200 -15.66 15.52 -13.56
N ALA A 201 -16.24 16.70 -13.76
CA ALA A 201 -17.67 16.91 -13.65
C ALA A 201 -18.47 16.07 -14.67
N GLU A 202 -18.01 15.94 -15.91
CA GLU A 202 -18.64 15.11 -16.95
C GLU A 202 -18.69 13.62 -16.56
N THR A 203 -17.69 13.15 -15.80
CA THR A 203 -17.66 11.80 -15.26
C THR A 203 -18.36 11.69 -13.89
N GLY A 204 -18.82 12.82 -13.30
CA GLY A 204 -19.40 12.93 -11.95
C GLY A 204 -18.42 12.52 -10.87
N SER A 205 -17.16 12.78 -11.08
CA SER A 205 -16.07 12.48 -10.15
C SER A 205 -15.51 13.77 -9.57
N LEU A 206 -14.87 13.65 -8.43
CA LEU A 206 -14.13 14.72 -7.74
C LEU A 206 -12.67 14.32 -7.64
N ASP A 207 -11.80 15.28 -7.38
CA ASP A 207 -10.50 15.00 -6.79
C ASP A 207 -10.49 15.30 -5.27
N ARG A 208 -9.38 15.00 -4.59
CA ARG A 208 -9.27 15.22 -3.14
C ARG A 208 -9.43 16.69 -2.74
N GLY A 209 -8.96 17.61 -3.56
CA GLY A 209 -9.12 19.05 -3.33
C GLY A 209 -10.59 19.48 -3.45
N ASP A 210 -11.31 18.91 -4.43
CA ASP A 210 -12.74 19.18 -4.64
C ASP A 210 -13.59 18.75 -3.45
N VAL A 211 -13.22 17.67 -2.74
CA VAL A 211 -13.94 17.22 -1.53
C VAL A 211 -13.99 18.33 -0.49
N PHE A 212 -12.86 18.99 -0.19
CA PHE A 212 -12.81 20.07 0.79
C PHE A 212 -13.48 21.34 0.28
N LEU A 213 -13.32 21.67 -1.00
CA LEU A 213 -14.01 22.82 -1.59
C LEU A 213 -15.52 22.64 -1.60
N ALA A 214 -16.02 21.45 -1.90
CA ALA A 214 -17.46 21.13 -1.87
C ALA A 214 -18.02 21.15 -0.44
N LEU A 215 -17.27 20.65 0.55
CA LEU A 215 -17.65 20.72 1.97
C LEU A 215 -17.69 22.16 2.46
N ASP A 216 -16.69 22.99 2.16
CA ASP A 216 -16.67 24.39 2.53
C ASP A 216 -17.89 25.11 1.95
N CYS A 217 -18.21 24.90 0.66
CA CYS A 217 -19.38 25.44 0.02
C CYS A 217 -20.67 24.96 0.69
N LEU A 218 -20.82 23.66 0.93
CA LEU A 218 -21.98 23.06 1.60
C LEU A 218 -22.22 23.68 2.99
N LEU A 219 -21.17 23.76 3.84
CA LEU A 219 -21.31 24.25 5.21
C LEU A 219 -21.58 25.76 5.28
N VAL A 220 -21.14 26.52 4.29
CA VAL A 220 -21.46 27.95 4.15
C VAL A 220 -22.89 28.15 3.65
N GLU A 221 -23.29 27.42 2.60
CA GLU A 221 -24.60 27.59 1.95
C GLU A 221 -25.75 26.93 2.72
N ARG A 222 -25.45 25.90 3.50
CA ARG A 222 -26.44 25.12 4.28
C ARG A 222 -26.14 25.16 5.80
N PRO A 223 -26.47 26.25 6.48
CA PRO A 223 -26.26 26.38 7.94
C PRO A 223 -27.05 25.35 8.77
N ASP A 224 -28.09 24.74 8.19
CA ASP A 224 -28.85 23.63 8.80
C ASP A 224 -27.97 22.35 8.89
N VAL A 225 -27.30 21.98 7.81
CA VAL A 225 -26.35 20.85 7.79
C VAL A 225 -25.18 21.10 8.76
N ARG A 226 -24.60 22.30 8.73
CA ARG A 226 -23.52 22.69 9.64
C ARG A 226 -23.90 22.53 11.12
N ARG A 227 -25.08 23.04 11.52
CA ARG A 227 -25.58 22.89 12.90
C ARG A 227 -25.84 21.45 13.28
N GLN A 228 -26.38 20.62 12.35
CA GLN A 228 -26.59 19.20 12.58
C GLN A 228 -25.27 18.47 12.85
N LEU A 229 -24.22 18.79 12.12
CA LEU A 229 -22.88 18.23 12.37
C LEU A 229 -22.30 18.71 13.70
N GLY A 230 -22.47 19.99 14.06
CA GLY A 230 -22.03 20.53 15.35
C GLY A 230 -22.78 19.91 16.55
N GLU A 231 -24.07 19.62 16.42
CA GLU A 231 -24.87 18.91 17.44
C GLU A 231 -24.45 17.44 17.57
N ARG A 232 -24.09 16.81 16.45
CA ARG A 232 -23.65 15.42 16.41
C ARG A 232 -22.26 15.27 17.02
N PHE A 233 -21.29 16.08 16.60
CA PHE A 233 -19.91 16.04 17.08
C PHE A 233 -19.70 17.06 18.20
N ARG A 234 -20.01 16.65 19.44
CA ARG A 234 -19.84 17.50 20.62
C ARG A 234 -18.39 17.92 20.86
N TYR A 235 -17.43 17.09 20.48
CA TYR A 235 -15.99 17.36 20.59
C TYR A 235 -15.31 17.14 19.23
N LEU A 236 -14.46 18.10 18.86
CA LEU A 236 -13.57 18.01 17.70
C LEU A 236 -12.13 17.99 18.19
N MET A 237 -11.36 17.01 17.77
CA MET A 237 -9.92 16.89 18.07
C MET A 237 -9.16 16.82 16.75
N VAL A 238 -8.08 17.61 16.62
CA VAL A 238 -7.24 17.65 15.42
C VAL A 238 -5.79 17.48 15.84
N ASP A 239 -5.14 16.46 15.28
CA ASP A 239 -3.71 16.20 15.48
C ASP A 239 -2.89 16.83 14.35
N GLU A 240 -1.70 17.35 14.67
CA GLU A 240 -0.78 17.96 13.71
C GLU A 240 -1.46 19.03 12.82
N LEU A 241 -2.18 19.95 13.42
CA LEU A 241 -2.95 20.99 12.71
C LEU A 241 -2.06 21.90 11.83
N GLU A 242 -0.77 22.05 12.16
CA GLU A 242 0.21 22.76 11.36
C GLU A 242 0.40 22.20 9.94
N GLU A 243 0.03 20.96 9.73
CA GLU A 243 0.07 20.29 8.41
C GLU A 243 -1.19 20.56 7.58
N ALA A 244 -2.23 21.12 8.18
CA ALA A 244 -3.50 21.34 7.51
C ALA A 244 -3.37 22.42 6.43
N THR A 245 -3.93 22.12 5.25
CA THR A 245 -4.02 23.08 4.15
C THR A 245 -5.08 24.16 4.45
N PRO A 246 -5.03 25.34 3.81
CA PRO A 246 -6.07 26.35 3.95
C PRO A 246 -7.50 25.85 3.69
N ALA A 247 -7.67 24.88 2.78
CA ALA A 247 -8.99 24.27 2.53
C ALA A 247 -9.44 23.36 3.69
N GLN A 248 -8.52 22.65 4.32
CA GLN A 248 -8.79 21.82 5.51
C GLN A 248 -9.05 22.69 6.76
N LEU A 249 -8.29 23.78 6.93
CA LEU A 249 -8.54 24.74 8.00
C LEU A 249 -9.92 25.37 7.89
N ALA A 250 -10.40 25.71 6.69
CA ALA A 250 -11.74 26.22 6.48
C ALA A 250 -12.85 25.25 6.95
N LEU A 251 -12.64 23.93 6.77
CA LEU A 251 -13.55 22.91 7.32
C LEU A 251 -13.58 22.97 8.86
N VAL A 252 -12.40 23.05 9.51
CA VAL A 252 -12.29 23.16 10.97
C VAL A 252 -12.97 24.44 11.45
N GLU A 253 -12.71 25.57 10.81
CA GLU A 253 -13.34 26.85 11.14
C GLU A 253 -14.87 26.78 11.05
N SER A 254 -15.39 26.17 9.98
CA SER A 254 -16.83 26.00 9.79
C SER A 254 -17.48 25.12 10.87
N LEU A 255 -16.83 24.02 11.26
CA LEU A 255 -17.30 23.17 12.35
C LEU A 255 -17.17 23.86 13.72
N ALA A 256 -16.14 24.71 13.89
CA ALA A 256 -15.90 25.49 15.11
C ALA A 256 -17.00 26.51 15.43
N LEU A 257 -17.67 27.05 14.39
CA LEU A 257 -18.71 28.06 14.58
C LEU A 257 -19.89 27.58 15.44
N ASP A 258 -20.22 26.30 15.34
CA ASP A 258 -21.35 25.70 16.05
C ASP A 258 -20.91 24.77 17.21
N ASN A 259 -19.59 24.59 17.41
CA ASN A 259 -19.04 23.74 18.46
C ASN A 259 -17.80 24.39 19.13
N PRO A 260 -17.89 24.85 20.40
CA PRO A 260 -16.76 25.44 21.11
C PRO A 260 -15.80 24.42 21.74
N ASN A 261 -16.13 23.13 21.75
CA ASN A 261 -15.35 22.10 22.45
C ASN A 261 -14.31 21.48 21.51
N GLN A 262 -13.25 22.25 21.25
CA GLN A 262 -12.21 21.85 20.30
C GLN A 262 -10.86 21.70 20.97
N LEU A 263 -10.17 20.64 20.59
CA LEU A 263 -8.80 20.38 21.04
C LEU A 263 -7.88 20.25 19.84
N PHE A 264 -6.85 21.07 19.80
CA PHE A 264 -5.85 21.08 18.75
C PHE A 264 -4.48 20.68 19.32
N ALA A 265 -3.77 19.82 18.60
CA ALA A 265 -2.39 19.47 18.88
C ALA A 265 -1.51 20.06 17.79
N LEU A 266 -0.56 20.90 18.17
CA LEU A 266 0.24 21.72 17.26
C LEU A 266 1.73 21.71 17.57
N GLU A 267 2.49 22.08 16.53
CA GLU A 267 3.89 22.46 16.59
C GLU A 267 4.10 23.81 15.88
N GLY A 268 4.75 24.77 16.54
CA GLY A 268 5.13 26.04 15.94
C GLY A 268 4.22 27.23 16.23
N ASP A 269 4.77 28.43 16.01
CA ASP A 269 4.16 29.70 16.42
C ASP A 269 3.02 30.14 15.47
N GLU A 270 3.12 29.85 14.18
CA GLU A 270 2.11 30.27 13.17
C GLU A 270 0.74 29.63 13.43
N ALA A 271 0.73 28.38 13.82
CA ALA A 271 -0.51 27.68 14.13
C ALA A 271 -1.10 28.12 15.49
N GLU A 272 -0.27 28.56 16.46
CA GLU A 272 -0.77 29.22 17.67
C GLU A 272 -1.44 30.55 17.33
N GLU A 273 -0.88 31.34 16.44
CA GLU A 273 -1.46 32.62 16.00
C GLU A 273 -2.86 32.39 15.37
N TRP A 274 -3.00 31.38 14.52
CA TRP A 274 -4.29 30.99 13.95
C TRP A 274 -5.31 30.61 15.04
N TYR A 275 -4.91 29.74 15.99
CA TYR A 275 -5.77 29.36 17.12
C TYR A 275 -6.21 30.55 17.96
N ARG A 276 -5.27 31.48 18.29
CA ARG A 276 -5.58 32.69 19.04
C ARG A 276 -6.49 33.64 18.28
N GLY A 277 -6.48 33.59 16.94
CA GLY A 277 -7.43 34.33 16.11
C GLY A 277 -8.87 33.83 16.27
N LEU A 278 -9.07 32.50 16.38
CA LEU A 278 -10.36 31.89 16.63
C LEU A 278 -10.81 31.97 18.11
N TYR A 279 -9.88 31.74 19.02
CA TYR A 279 -10.14 31.64 20.45
C TYR A 279 -9.17 32.52 21.26
N PRO A 280 -9.40 33.85 21.33
CA PRO A 280 -8.47 34.77 22.02
C PRO A 280 -8.23 34.43 23.49
N GLU A 281 -9.24 33.88 24.19
CA GLU A 281 -9.17 33.46 25.59
C GLU A 281 -9.06 31.93 25.76
N GLY A 282 -8.79 31.18 24.68
CA GLY A 282 -8.65 29.73 24.73
C GLY A 282 -7.43 29.30 25.56
N GLU A 283 -7.52 28.17 26.23
CA GLU A 283 -6.43 27.61 27.01
C GLU A 283 -5.34 27.03 26.08
N ALA A 284 -4.06 27.29 26.40
CA ALA A 284 -2.92 26.69 25.71
C ALA A 284 -1.99 26.04 26.74
N LEU A 285 -1.61 24.78 26.46
CA LEU A 285 -0.74 23.98 27.30
C LEU A 285 0.53 23.61 26.52
N ALA A 286 1.67 24.10 27.03
CA ALA A 286 2.98 23.70 26.53
C ALA A 286 3.38 22.33 27.11
N LEU A 287 3.78 21.41 26.24
CA LEU A 287 4.25 20.09 26.62
C LEU A 287 5.78 20.04 26.55
N GLU A 288 6.40 19.48 27.57
CA GLU A 288 7.85 19.31 27.64
C GLU A 288 8.28 18.07 26.84
N GLU A 289 9.48 18.11 26.25
CA GLU A 289 10.09 17.00 25.56
C GLU A 289 10.29 15.78 26.47
N ARG A 290 10.03 14.61 25.91
CA ARG A 290 10.06 13.33 26.65
C ARG A 290 11.34 12.53 26.43
N PHE A 291 12.07 12.83 25.35
CA PHE A 291 13.22 12.06 24.91
C PHE A 291 14.53 12.85 25.02
N ARG A 292 15.63 12.14 25.25
CA ARG A 292 16.99 12.69 25.13
C ARG A 292 17.30 12.85 23.64
N ASP A 293 18.13 13.84 23.32
CA ASP A 293 18.66 13.99 21.97
C ASP A 293 19.36 12.68 21.53
N PRO A 294 19.07 12.18 20.32
CA PRO A 294 19.74 11.01 19.78
C PRO A 294 21.23 11.31 19.57
N GLU A 295 22.05 10.27 19.62
CA GLU A 295 23.45 10.37 19.19
C GLU A 295 23.49 10.57 17.67
N ILE A 296 24.08 11.68 17.21
CA ILE A 296 24.12 12.02 15.77
C ILE A 296 25.49 11.65 15.20
N SER A 297 25.46 10.88 14.11
CA SER A 297 26.64 10.54 13.32
C SER A 297 26.52 11.11 11.91
N PHE A 298 27.64 11.51 11.32
CA PHE A 298 27.67 12.10 9.97
C PHE A 298 28.45 11.22 9.02
N TRP A 299 27.88 10.95 7.84
CA TRP A 299 28.53 10.17 6.80
C TRP A 299 28.73 10.98 5.52
N ARG A 300 29.89 10.77 4.89
CA ARG A 300 30.23 11.26 3.57
C ARG A 300 30.50 10.07 2.67
N CYS A 301 29.58 9.83 1.73
CA CYS A 301 29.60 8.67 0.86
C CYS A 301 30.08 9.05 -0.54
N THR A 302 30.93 8.24 -1.16
CA THR A 302 31.48 8.54 -2.49
C THR A 302 30.40 8.62 -3.56
N ASN A 303 29.35 7.79 -3.46
CA ASN A 303 28.20 7.77 -4.36
C ASN A 303 27.02 7.06 -3.70
N GLU A 304 25.88 6.99 -4.41
CA GLU A 304 24.64 6.34 -3.93
C GLU A 304 24.83 4.86 -3.55
N ARG A 305 25.65 4.12 -4.29
CA ARG A 305 25.93 2.72 -4.00
C ARG A 305 26.72 2.57 -2.71
N ALA A 306 27.76 3.36 -2.52
CA ALA A 306 28.55 3.38 -1.28
C ALA A 306 27.67 3.73 -0.07
N GLN A 307 26.76 4.70 -0.22
CA GLN A 307 25.81 5.10 0.81
C GLN A 307 24.85 3.95 1.17
N ALA A 308 24.28 3.29 0.18
CA ALA A 308 23.39 2.15 0.38
C ALA A 308 24.09 0.96 1.05
N GLN A 309 25.34 0.65 0.62
CA GLN A 309 26.16 -0.42 1.20
C GLN A 309 26.58 -0.12 2.65
N ALA A 310 26.98 1.12 2.94
CA ALA A 310 27.31 1.54 4.30
C ALA A 310 26.12 1.43 5.23
N THR A 311 24.94 1.88 4.76
CA THR A 311 23.68 1.76 5.49
C THR A 311 23.34 0.30 5.79
N ALA A 312 23.38 -0.57 4.77
CA ALA A 312 23.07 -1.98 4.94
C ALA A 312 24.06 -2.68 5.89
N ARG A 313 25.35 -2.32 5.84
CA ARG A 313 26.38 -2.81 6.78
C ARG A 313 26.10 -2.38 8.22
N ALA A 314 25.77 -1.12 8.44
CA ALA A 314 25.47 -0.59 9.77
C ALA A 314 24.20 -1.26 10.35
N VAL A 315 23.16 -1.43 9.51
CA VAL A 315 21.95 -2.15 9.87
C VAL A 315 22.24 -3.61 10.23
N GLU A 316 23.07 -4.32 9.45
CA GLU A 316 23.52 -5.68 9.76
C GLU A 316 24.17 -5.77 11.14
N GLN A 317 25.02 -4.82 11.48
CA GLN A 317 25.68 -4.75 12.79
C GLN A 317 24.67 -4.48 13.91
N LEU A 318 23.72 -3.56 13.71
CA LEU A 318 22.70 -3.25 14.71
C LEU A 318 21.80 -4.46 14.98
N VAL A 319 21.35 -5.15 13.93
CA VAL A 319 20.54 -6.38 14.08
C VAL A 319 21.36 -7.48 14.78
N ALA A 320 22.63 -7.64 14.41
CA ALA A 320 23.52 -8.61 15.06
C ALA A 320 23.78 -8.31 16.55
N THR A 321 23.70 -7.04 16.96
CA THR A 321 23.84 -6.61 18.36
C THR A 321 22.53 -6.62 19.15
N GLY A 322 21.40 -6.98 18.50
CA GLY A 322 20.11 -7.20 19.15
C GLY A 322 19.08 -6.10 18.96
N THR A 323 19.35 -5.09 18.12
CA THR A 323 18.31 -4.11 17.74
C THR A 323 17.29 -4.79 16.84
N ALA A 324 16.00 -4.66 17.16
CA ALA A 324 14.94 -5.21 16.32
C ALA A 324 14.91 -4.49 14.96
N ALA A 325 14.77 -5.25 13.87
CA ALA A 325 14.84 -4.67 12.52
C ALA A 325 13.71 -3.67 12.23
N ASP A 326 12.51 -3.86 12.79
CA ASP A 326 11.37 -2.95 12.71
C ASP A 326 11.53 -1.67 13.55
N GLU A 327 12.54 -1.59 14.41
CA GLU A 327 12.97 -0.40 15.16
C GLU A 327 14.04 0.40 14.41
N ILE A 328 14.41 0.00 13.19
CA ILE A 328 15.37 0.69 12.33
C ILE A 328 14.66 1.28 11.13
N CYS A 329 14.89 2.57 10.86
CA CYS A 329 14.31 3.27 9.72
C CYS A 329 15.39 3.86 8.82
N VAL A 330 15.16 3.77 7.50
CA VAL A 330 15.97 4.42 6.47
C VAL A 330 15.11 5.44 5.74
N LEU A 331 15.42 6.71 5.93
CA LEU A 331 14.72 7.82 5.29
C LEU A 331 15.42 8.21 4.00
N VAL A 332 14.64 8.34 2.95
CA VAL A 332 15.11 8.78 1.63
C VAL A 332 14.30 9.99 1.19
N ALA A 333 14.93 10.89 0.45
CA ALA A 333 14.20 12.05 -0.08
C ALA A 333 13.22 11.67 -1.19
N ASP A 334 13.64 10.75 -2.06
CA ASP A 334 12.82 10.20 -3.15
C ASP A 334 12.90 8.66 -3.15
N PRO A 335 11.87 7.96 -2.65
CA PRO A 335 11.82 6.50 -2.67
C PRO A 335 11.95 5.88 -4.07
N ALA A 336 11.48 6.57 -5.10
CA ALA A 336 11.55 6.06 -6.47
C ALA A 336 12.98 6.08 -7.01
N ALA A 337 13.75 7.12 -6.70
CA ALA A 337 15.13 7.28 -7.15
C ALA A 337 16.12 6.51 -6.25
N GLN A 338 16.03 6.69 -4.93
CA GLN A 338 17.05 6.21 -3.97
C GLN A 338 16.71 4.84 -3.37
N GLY A 339 15.43 4.51 -3.22
CA GLY A 339 14.98 3.29 -2.54
C GLY A 339 15.47 2.00 -3.18
N GLY A 340 15.61 1.98 -4.50
CA GLY A 340 16.09 0.81 -5.23
C GLY A 340 17.54 0.40 -4.90
N ALA A 341 18.44 1.36 -4.70
CA ALA A 341 19.83 1.11 -4.31
C ALA A 341 19.93 0.55 -2.89
N VAL A 342 19.12 1.11 -1.96
CA VAL A 342 19.05 0.65 -0.57
C VAL A 342 18.49 -0.77 -0.49
N ALA A 343 17.37 -1.02 -1.20
CA ALA A 343 16.75 -2.34 -1.23
C ALA A 343 17.71 -3.41 -1.78
N ALA A 344 18.49 -3.10 -2.84
CA ALA A 344 19.49 -3.99 -3.38
C ALA A 344 20.61 -4.28 -2.37
N ALA A 345 21.13 -3.25 -1.68
CA ALA A 345 22.19 -3.42 -0.67
C ALA A 345 21.71 -4.22 0.56
N MET A 346 20.43 -4.06 0.97
CA MET A 346 19.82 -4.87 2.04
C MET A 346 19.65 -6.33 1.59
N GLU A 347 19.18 -6.55 0.35
CA GLU A 347 19.04 -7.90 -0.24
C GLU A 347 20.38 -8.62 -0.35
N GLU A 348 21.45 -7.92 -0.76
CA GLU A 348 22.82 -8.46 -0.80
C GLU A 348 23.29 -8.99 0.55
N ARG A 349 22.82 -8.41 1.65
CA ARG A 349 23.15 -8.82 3.04
C ARG A 349 22.08 -9.70 3.70
N GLY A 350 21.03 -10.08 2.96
CA GLY A 350 19.94 -10.90 3.47
C GLY A 350 19.12 -10.22 4.57
N ILE A 351 19.09 -8.87 4.61
CA ILE A 351 18.32 -8.08 5.57
C ILE A 351 16.94 -7.86 4.97
N PRO A 352 15.85 -8.24 5.68
CA PRO A 352 14.51 -7.88 5.26
C PRO A 352 14.34 -6.38 5.28
N PHE A 353 13.97 -5.82 4.16
CA PHE A 353 13.77 -4.39 3.97
C PHE A 353 12.43 -4.12 3.31
N HIS A 354 11.64 -3.27 3.92
CA HIS A 354 10.35 -2.84 3.41
C HIS A 354 10.40 -1.35 3.07
N LEU A 355 10.31 -1.03 1.78
CA LEU A 355 10.19 0.35 1.33
C LEU A 355 8.72 0.73 1.31
N ALA A 356 8.33 1.67 2.17
CA ALA A 356 6.97 2.20 2.24
C ALA A 356 6.78 3.35 1.25
N GLY A 357 5.55 3.48 0.77
CA GLY A 357 5.13 4.59 -0.07
C GLY A 357 4.66 4.16 -1.48
N PRO A 358 3.85 5.00 -2.12
CA PRO A 358 3.15 4.65 -3.37
C PRO A 358 4.07 4.41 -4.55
N ALA A 359 5.14 5.17 -4.68
CA ALA A 359 6.16 4.98 -5.71
C ALA A 359 6.92 3.65 -5.55
N ALA A 360 6.94 3.09 -4.35
CA ALA A 360 7.58 1.83 -4.05
C ALA A 360 6.94 0.64 -4.78
N LEU A 361 5.64 0.68 -5.06
CA LEU A 361 4.94 -0.40 -5.78
C LEU A 361 5.63 -0.74 -7.10
N PHE A 362 5.93 0.28 -7.91
CA PHE A 362 6.56 0.09 -9.22
C PHE A 362 8.04 -0.27 -9.15
N GLN A 363 8.67 -0.12 -7.98
CA GLN A 363 10.06 -0.53 -7.74
C GLN A 363 10.18 -1.97 -7.22
N ARG A 364 9.09 -2.58 -6.74
CA ARG A 364 9.08 -3.96 -6.26
C ARG A 364 9.46 -4.93 -7.37
N PRO A 365 10.39 -5.86 -7.14
CA PRO A 365 10.88 -6.77 -8.18
C PRO A 365 9.78 -7.57 -8.87
N GLU A 366 8.84 -8.12 -8.09
CA GLU A 366 7.71 -8.91 -8.61
C GLU A 366 6.75 -8.08 -9.47
N VAL A 367 6.50 -6.82 -9.10
CA VAL A 367 5.66 -5.91 -9.88
C VAL A 367 6.35 -5.52 -11.18
N ARG A 368 7.65 -5.21 -11.12
CA ARG A 368 8.47 -4.94 -12.31
C ARG A 368 8.52 -6.14 -13.26
N ASP A 369 8.58 -7.37 -12.73
CA ASP A 369 8.56 -8.58 -13.52
C ASP A 369 7.20 -8.76 -14.22
N ALA A 370 6.08 -8.54 -13.51
CA ALA A 370 4.75 -8.58 -14.09
C ALA A 370 4.55 -7.49 -15.16
N ILE A 371 5.00 -6.26 -14.90
CA ILE A 371 4.96 -5.16 -15.86
C ILE A 371 5.80 -5.48 -17.12
N ALA A 372 6.95 -6.09 -16.96
CA ALA A 372 7.78 -6.50 -18.10
C ALA A 372 7.04 -7.50 -19.02
N TRP A 373 6.34 -8.48 -18.42
CA TRP A 373 5.47 -9.37 -19.18
C TRP A 373 4.32 -8.65 -19.90
N LEU A 374 3.65 -7.73 -19.21
CA LEU A 374 2.57 -6.91 -19.80
C LEU A 374 3.09 -6.08 -20.99
N ARG A 375 4.27 -5.44 -20.83
CA ARG A 375 4.87 -4.58 -21.85
C ARG A 375 5.30 -5.36 -23.08
N VAL A 376 5.98 -6.51 -22.93
CA VAL A 376 6.39 -7.32 -24.07
C VAL A 376 5.21 -7.94 -24.82
N LEU A 377 4.10 -8.22 -24.12
CA LEU A 377 2.84 -8.67 -24.75
C LEU A 377 2.15 -7.55 -25.52
N ALA A 378 2.21 -6.32 -25.02
CA ALA A 378 1.66 -5.14 -25.70
C ALA A 378 2.53 -4.70 -26.89
N ASP A 379 3.84 -4.77 -26.74
CA ASP A 379 4.82 -4.35 -27.74
C ASP A 379 6.03 -5.33 -27.77
N PRO A 380 6.10 -6.25 -28.74
CA PRO A 380 7.24 -7.17 -28.90
C PRO A 380 8.60 -6.50 -29.15
N ASP A 381 8.59 -5.25 -29.64
CA ASP A 381 9.79 -4.45 -29.89
C ASP A 381 10.39 -3.88 -28.58
N ASP A 382 9.68 -3.96 -27.46
CA ASP A 382 10.20 -3.56 -26.12
C ASP A 382 11.28 -4.53 -25.65
N SER A 383 12.48 -4.35 -26.19
CA SER A 383 13.64 -5.20 -25.87
C SER A 383 14.02 -5.21 -24.38
N PRO A 384 13.98 -4.09 -23.62
CA PRO A 384 14.21 -4.11 -22.16
C PRO A 384 13.20 -4.98 -21.41
N ALA A 385 11.91 -4.87 -21.73
CA ALA A 385 10.88 -5.69 -21.12
C ALA A 385 11.04 -7.17 -21.46
N ALA A 386 11.31 -7.48 -22.73
CA ALA A 386 11.58 -8.86 -23.19
C ALA A 386 12.82 -9.46 -22.49
N ALA A 387 13.91 -8.69 -22.37
CA ALA A 387 15.12 -9.13 -21.67
C ALA A 387 14.83 -9.45 -20.19
N ARG A 388 14.05 -8.63 -19.51
CA ARG A 388 13.65 -8.86 -18.11
C ARG A 388 12.76 -10.10 -18.00
N ALA A 389 11.75 -10.25 -18.82
CA ALA A 389 10.86 -11.41 -18.84
C ALA A 389 11.62 -12.73 -19.10
N LEU A 390 12.67 -12.69 -19.93
CA LEU A 390 13.52 -13.85 -20.22
C LEU A 390 14.45 -14.22 -19.06
N THR A 391 15.00 -13.24 -18.32
CA THR A 391 16.04 -13.48 -17.29
C THR A 391 15.47 -13.73 -15.90
N ARG A 392 14.19 -13.37 -15.67
CA ARG A 392 13.52 -13.54 -14.37
C ARG A 392 12.62 -14.77 -14.36
N PRO A 393 12.21 -15.25 -13.15
CA PRO A 393 11.23 -16.33 -13.06
C PRO A 393 9.96 -16.01 -13.88
N PRO A 394 9.37 -17.02 -14.53
CA PRO A 394 9.66 -18.46 -14.47
C PRO A 394 10.64 -18.98 -15.53
N VAL A 395 11.20 -18.12 -16.36
CA VAL A 395 12.08 -18.49 -17.49
C VAL A 395 13.52 -18.66 -17.05
N GLU A 396 14.07 -17.69 -16.35
CA GLU A 396 15.43 -17.67 -15.79
C GLU A 396 16.53 -18.01 -16.84
N LEU A 397 16.43 -17.41 -18.03
CA LEU A 397 17.44 -17.54 -19.05
C LEU A 397 18.74 -16.91 -18.59
N ARG A 398 19.87 -17.58 -18.81
CA ARG A 398 21.17 -17.07 -18.41
C ARG A 398 21.56 -15.83 -19.22
N SER A 399 22.28 -14.90 -18.59
CA SER A 399 22.76 -13.66 -19.22
C SER A 399 23.59 -13.88 -20.47
N GLY A 400 24.41 -14.94 -20.50
CA GLY A 400 25.16 -15.32 -21.70
C GLY A 400 24.30 -15.74 -22.87
N ASP A 401 23.18 -16.44 -22.61
CA ASP A 401 22.23 -16.83 -23.64
C ASP A 401 21.39 -15.66 -24.12
N LEU A 402 21.03 -14.73 -23.20
CA LEU A 402 20.41 -13.46 -23.57
C LEU A 402 21.33 -12.63 -24.49
N ALA A 403 22.64 -12.55 -24.19
CA ALA A 403 23.62 -11.84 -25.03
C ALA A 403 23.72 -12.46 -26.44
N ARG A 404 23.58 -13.79 -26.56
CA ARG A 404 23.48 -14.47 -27.85
C ARG A 404 22.19 -14.14 -28.59
N LEU A 405 21.04 -14.12 -27.88
CA LEU A 405 19.76 -13.70 -28.45
C LEU A 405 19.80 -12.27 -28.98
N THR A 406 20.32 -11.33 -28.20
CA THR A 406 20.47 -9.93 -28.64
C THR A 406 21.39 -9.78 -29.84
N THR A 407 22.40 -10.63 -29.95
CA THR A 407 23.29 -10.69 -31.13
C THR A 407 22.55 -11.21 -32.37
N ILE A 408 21.70 -12.22 -32.24
CA ILE A 408 20.85 -12.72 -33.32
C ILE A 408 19.85 -11.67 -33.73
N ALA A 409 19.15 -11.04 -32.77
CA ALA A 409 18.19 -10.00 -33.00
C ALA A 409 18.78 -8.83 -33.81
N ARG A 410 19.94 -8.32 -33.42
CA ARG A 410 20.66 -7.26 -34.15
C ARG A 410 21.08 -7.66 -35.55
N ARG A 411 21.63 -8.86 -35.72
CA ARG A 411 22.13 -9.36 -37.03
C ARG A 411 20.99 -9.56 -38.02
N ARG A 412 19.85 -10.06 -37.53
CA ARG A 412 18.70 -10.38 -38.38
C ARG A 412 17.64 -9.29 -38.43
N LYS A 413 17.82 -8.19 -37.66
CA LYS A 413 16.85 -7.11 -37.49
C LYS A 413 15.49 -7.65 -37.00
N LEU A 414 15.50 -8.48 -35.98
CA LEU A 414 14.35 -9.06 -35.33
C LEU A 414 14.17 -8.42 -33.94
N ASP A 415 12.94 -8.40 -33.44
CA ASP A 415 12.69 -8.22 -32.02
C ASP A 415 13.21 -9.45 -31.21
N LEU A 416 13.22 -9.35 -29.87
CA LEU A 416 13.75 -10.44 -29.02
C LEU A 416 12.84 -11.67 -29.02
N VAL A 417 11.53 -11.52 -29.21
CA VAL A 417 10.57 -12.63 -29.26
C VAL A 417 10.79 -13.44 -30.52
N ALA A 418 10.88 -12.78 -31.69
CA ALA A 418 11.23 -13.44 -32.95
C ALA A 418 12.64 -14.03 -32.95
N ALA A 419 13.58 -13.40 -32.23
CA ALA A 419 14.92 -13.97 -32.04
C ALA A 419 14.88 -15.24 -31.18
N CYS A 420 13.99 -15.35 -30.19
CA CYS A 420 13.74 -16.58 -29.44
C CYS A 420 13.24 -17.71 -30.34
N GLU A 421 12.31 -17.45 -31.26
CA GLU A 421 11.87 -18.44 -32.23
C GLU A 421 13.03 -18.93 -33.11
N ALA A 422 13.83 -18.00 -33.61
CA ALA A 422 15.01 -18.32 -34.42
C ALA A 422 16.12 -19.06 -33.65
N ALA A 423 16.14 -18.96 -32.32
CA ALA A 423 17.13 -19.59 -31.45
C ALA A 423 16.82 -21.08 -31.21
N LEU A 424 15.58 -21.51 -31.31
CA LEU A 424 15.18 -22.91 -31.08
C LEU A 424 15.90 -23.89 -32.02
N ASP A 425 16.09 -23.47 -33.26
CA ASP A 425 16.76 -24.28 -34.28
C ASP A 425 18.27 -24.00 -34.35
N SER A 426 18.79 -23.07 -33.56
CA SER A 426 20.19 -22.64 -33.61
C SER A 426 21.08 -23.55 -32.78
N PRO A 427 22.18 -24.11 -33.38
CA PRO A 427 23.15 -24.94 -32.66
C PRO A 427 23.99 -24.14 -31.63
N GLN A 428 23.86 -22.81 -31.60
CA GLN A 428 24.60 -21.94 -30.66
C GLN A 428 24.02 -22.00 -29.24
N PHE A 429 22.82 -22.54 -29.06
CA PHE A 429 22.18 -22.67 -27.75
C PHE A 429 22.23 -24.11 -27.24
N GLN A 430 22.57 -24.24 -25.97
CA GLN A 430 22.53 -25.52 -25.26
C GLN A 430 21.08 -26.03 -25.15
N PRO A 431 20.86 -27.34 -25.00
CA PRO A 431 19.48 -27.89 -24.84
C PRO A 431 18.68 -27.23 -23.74
N GLU A 432 19.32 -26.95 -22.59
CA GLU A 432 18.68 -26.24 -21.46
C GLU A 432 18.24 -24.82 -21.83
N ALA A 433 19.08 -24.07 -22.54
CA ALA A 433 18.72 -22.71 -22.97
C ALA A 433 17.54 -22.75 -23.96
N ARG A 434 17.52 -23.73 -24.87
CA ARG A 434 16.40 -23.94 -25.82
C ARG A 434 15.10 -24.32 -25.10
N GLU A 435 15.19 -25.15 -24.06
CA GLU A 435 14.02 -25.49 -23.23
C GLU A 435 13.44 -24.25 -22.53
N ARG A 436 14.31 -23.40 -21.93
CA ARG A 436 13.92 -22.14 -21.28
C ARG A 436 13.30 -21.14 -22.29
N ILE A 437 13.92 -21.00 -23.47
CA ILE A 437 13.39 -20.19 -24.58
C ILE A 437 12.03 -20.74 -25.05
N GLY A 438 11.91 -22.07 -25.20
CA GLY A 438 10.65 -22.71 -25.55
C GLY A 438 9.56 -22.51 -24.50
N ALA A 439 9.91 -22.52 -23.20
CA ALA A 439 9.00 -22.22 -22.10
C ALA A 439 8.53 -20.75 -22.15
N PHE A 440 9.45 -19.81 -22.41
CA PHE A 440 9.09 -18.40 -22.61
C PHE A 440 8.09 -18.24 -23.77
N LEU A 441 8.40 -18.79 -24.95
CA LEU A 441 7.53 -18.68 -26.12
C LEU A 441 6.16 -19.33 -25.90
N LYS A 442 6.09 -20.44 -25.17
CA LYS A 442 4.82 -21.08 -24.80
C LYS A 442 3.95 -20.17 -23.92
N LEU A 443 4.57 -19.53 -22.91
CA LEU A 443 3.86 -18.58 -22.03
C LEU A 443 3.46 -17.33 -22.80
N TYR A 444 4.36 -16.76 -23.60
CA TYR A 444 4.11 -15.58 -24.41
C TYR A 444 2.96 -15.80 -25.39
N ASN A 445 3.03 -16.84 -26.22
CA ASN A 445 2.01 -17.14 -27.21
C ASN A 445 0.65 -17.47 -26.57
N GLY A 446 0.65 -18.16 -25.42
CA GLY A 446 -0.57 -18.45 -24.66
C GLY A 446 -1.22 -17.20 -24.08
N ALA A 447 -0.44 -16.24 -23.60
CA ALA A 447 -0.94 -14.98 -23.06
C ALA A 447 -1.36 -14.02 -24.20
N ALA A 448 -0.57 -13.91 -25.26
CA ALA A 448 -0.87 -13.07 -26.43
C ALA A 448 -2.18 -13.48 -27.12
N ALA A 449 -2.48 -14.78 -27.19
CA ALA A 449 -3.71 -15.28 -27.81
C ALA A 449 -4.99 -14.80 -27.11
N VAL A 450 -4.96 -14.56 -25.81
CA VAL A 450 -6.13 -14.14 -24.99
C VAL A 450 -6.11 -12.66 -24.62
N MET A 451 -5.02 -11.96 -24.91
CA MET A 451 -4.84 -10.54 -24.52
C MET A 451 -5.94 -9.63 -25.10
N GLU A 452 -6.36 -9.85 -26.33
CA GLU A 452 -7.37 -9.00 -26.99
C GLU A 452 -8.82 -9.44 -26.68
N GLU A 453 -9.00 -10.64 -26.11
CA GLU A 453 -10.33 -11.22 -25.85
C GLU A 453 -10.81 -11.01 -24.41
N GLN A 454 -9.89 -10.84 -23.47
CA GLN A 454 -10.21 -10.73 -22.05
C GLN A 454 -10.16 -9.27 -21.59
N ARG A 455 -10.97 -8.95 -20.58
CA ARG A 455 -10.88 -7.65 -19.87
C ARG A 455 -9.55 -7.55 -19.13
N ALA A 456 -9.06 -6.32 -18.93
CA ALA A 456 -7.75 -6.07 -18.33
C ALA A 456 -7.61 -6.66 -16.92
N ASP A 457 -8.63 -6.54 -16.09
CA ASP A 457 -8.66 -7.10 -14.73
C ASP A 457 -8.52 -8.63 -14.72
N VAL A 458 -9.23 -9.32 -15.58
CA VAL A 458 -9.17 -10.79 -15.73
C VAL A 458 -7.82 -11.21 -16.34
N PHE A 459 -7.38 -10.51 -17.37
CA PHE A 459 -6.13 -10.81 -18.06
C PHE A 459 -4.90 -10.66 -17.14
N VAL A 460 -4.82 -9.56 -16.39
CA VAL A 460 -3.69 -9.28 -15.47
C VAL A 460 -3.61 -10.34 -14.38
N ARG A 461 -4.72 -10.70 -13.76
CA ARG A 461 -4.77 -11.77 -12.73
C ARG A 461 -4.30 -13.10 -13.28
N ARG A 462 -4.80 -13.48 -14.46
CA ARG A 462 -4.39 -14.72 -15.11
C ARG A 462 -2.90 -14.71 -15.48
N LEU A 463 -2.38 -13.59 -15.94
CA LEU A 463 -0.96 -13.44 -16.25
C LEU A 463 -0.09 -13.57 -14.99
N ILE A 464 -0.45 -12.90 -13.90
CA ILE A 464 0.23 -13.01 -12.59
C ILE A 464 0.28 -14.47 -12.13
N GLU A 465 -0.82 -15.19 -12.23
CA GLU A 465 -0.88 -16.62 -11.89
C GLU A 465 0.07 -17.47 -12.75
N GLN A 466 0.12 -17.21 -14.05
CA GLN A 466 0.95 -17.97 -15.00
C GLN A 466 2.45 -17.69 -14.83
N VAL A 467 2.80 -16.45 -14.54
CA VAL A 467 4.19 -15.96 -14.50
C VAL A 467 4.89 -16.24 -13.19
N GLY A 468 4.21 -16.28 -12.05
CA GLY A 468 4.96 -16.30 -10.82
C GLY A 468 4.43 -17.10 -9.64
N LEU A 469 3.14 -17.18 -9.47
CA LEU A 469 2.58 -17.65 -8.19
C LEU A 469 2.48 -19.18 -8.07
N ARG A 470 2.39 -19.90 -9.17
CA ARG A 470 2.24 -21.36 -9.18
C ARG A 470 3.49 -22.16 -8.77
N ARG A 471 4.70 -21.60 -8.87
CA ARG A 471 5.95 -22.35 -8.64
C ARG A 471 6.60 -22.07 -7.30
N GLN A 472 6.29 -20.97 -6.65
CA GLN A 472 6.77 -20.74 -5.30
C GLN A 472 5.82 -21.50 -4.35
N ARG A 473 6.41 -22.27 -3.45
CA ARG A 473 5.67 -22.93 -2.38
C ARG A 473 5.09 -21.83 -1.47
N LEU A 474 3.95 -21.28 -1.84
CA LEU A 474 3.15 -20.24 -1.16
C LEU A 474 2.76 -20.59 0.29
N PHE A 475 3.26 -21.74 0.77
CA PHE A 475 2.87 -22.38 2.00
C PHE A 475 3.90 -22.26 3.10
N ALA A 476 5.07 -21.76 2.78
CA ALA A 476 5.94 -21.27 3.81
C ALA A 476 5.23 -20.06 4.48
N ALA A 477 5.08 -20.12 5.78
CA ALA A 477 4.63 -18.98 6.58
C ALA A 477 5.72 -17.90 6.60
N GLN A 478 6.05 -17.37 5.40
CA GLN A 478 7.14 -16.42 5.22
C GLN A 478 6.54 -15.04 4.92
N PRO A 479 6.86 -14.02 5.72
CA PRO A 479 6.43 -12.65 5.51
C PRO A 479 6.72 -12.14 4.08
N GLU A 480 7.88 -12.50 3.51
CA GLU A 480 8.30 -12.12 2.16
C GLU A 480 7.35 -12.61 1.05
N VAL A 481 6.70 -13.75 1.27
CA VAL A 481 5.68 -14.27 0.34
C VAL A 481 4.41 -13.44 0.43
N ALA A 482 3.99 -13.06 1.64
CA ALA A 482 2.83 -12.21 1.84
C ALA A 482 3.02 -10.83 1.16
N GLU A 483 4.20 -10.23 1.30
CA GLU A 483 4.52 -8.94 0.66
C GLU A 483 4.49 -9.01 -0.87
N ARG A 484 5.09 -10.06 -1.46
CA ARG A 484 5.03 -10.27 -2.91
C ARG A 484 3.59 -10.42 -3.41
N LEU A 485 2.76 -11.15 -2.66
CA LEU A 485 1.35 -11.30 -2.98
C LEU A 485 0.61 -9.97 -2.90
N LEU A 486 0.87 -9.16 -1.88
CA LEU A 486 0.29 -7.82 -1.73
C LEU A 486 0.70 -6.91 -2.89
N GLY A 487 1.97 -6.87 -3.29
CA GLY A 487 2.43 -6.09 -4.43
C GLY A 487 1.74 -6.48 -5.74
N LEU A 488 1.63 -7.78 -6.02
CA LEU A 488 0.93 -8.27 -7.20
C LEU A 488 -0.58 -8.05 -7.14
N SER A 489 -1.18 -8.12 -5.96
CA SER A 489 -2.59 -7.81 -5.73
C SER A 489 -2.91 -6.35 -6.05
N ARG A 490 -2.03 -5.43 -5.64
CA ARG A 490 -2.13 -4.00 -5.98
C ARG A 490 -2.11 -3.75 -7.47
N LEU A 491 -1.23 -4.44 -8.21
CA LEU A 491 -1.22 -4.37 -9.67
C LEU A 491 -2.56 -4.85 -10.27
N ALA A 492 -3.15 -5.90 -9.71
CA ALA A 492 -4.46 -6.39 -10.13
C ALA A 492 -5.60 -5.42 -9.78
N GLU A 493 -5.51 -4.72 -8.64
CA GLU A 493 -6.46 -3.66 -8.25
C GLU A 493 -6.40 -2.46 -9.21
N LEU A 494 -5.20 -2.03 -9.63
CA LEU A 494 -5.05 -1.00 -10.66
C LEU A 494 -5.73 -1.40 -11.98
N ALA A 495 -5.61 -2.67 -12.38
CA ALA A 495 -6.31 -3.17 -13.56
C ALA A 495 -7.83 -3.17 -13.38
N THR A 496 -8.32 -3.48 -12.18
CA THR A 496 -9.74 -3.45 -11.85
C THR A 496 -10.28 -2.02 -11.86
N ALA A 497 -9.57 -1.07 -11.25
CA ALA A 497 -9.94 0.34 -11.23
C ALA A 497 -9.97 0.92 -12.66
N TRP A 498 -8.96 0.58 -13.48
CA TRP A 498 -8.93 0.99 -14.88
C TRP A 498 -10.10 0.41 -15.67
N THR A 499 -10.44 -0.88 -15.48
CA THR A 499 -11.56 -1.53 -16.18
C THR A 499 -12.91 -0.92 -15.78
N ARG A 500 -13.09 -0.48 -14.54
CA ARG A 500 -14.31 0.22 -14.09
C ARG A 500 -14.47 1.55 -14.82
N ARG A 501 -13.39 2.29 -14.99
CA ARG A 501 -13.38 3.57 -15.70
C ARG A 501 -13.54 3.40 -17.21
N GLU A 502 -12.87 2.39 -17.77
CA GLU A 502 -12.85 2.09 -19.21
C GLU A 502 -13.38 0.67 -19.49
N PRO A 503 -14.69 0.42 -19.37
CA PRO A 503 -15.25 -0.92 -19.52
C PRO A 503 -14.98 -1.56 -20.90
N HIS A 504 -14.72 -0.76 -21.92
CA HIS A 504 -14.39 -1.18 -23.29
C HIS A 504 -12.91 -0.93 -23.63
N GLY A 505 -12.09 -0.56 -22.65
CA GLY A 505 -10.68 -0.31 -22.87
C GLY A 505 -9.90 -1.58 -23.21
N SER A 506 -8.91 -1.45 -24.09
CA SER A 506 -8.06 -2.57 -24.48
C SER A 506 -6.96 -2.84 -23.46
N ASN A 507 -6.46 -4.08 -23.38
CA ASN A 507 -5.31 -4.41 -22.55
C ASN A 507 -4.05 -3.63 -22.92
N ARG A 508 -3.88 -3.28 -24.22
CA ARG A 508 -2.79 -2.39 -24.66
C ARG A 508 -2.95 -0.98 -24.07
N GLY A 509 -4.19 -0.48 -24.02
CA GLY A 509 -4.51 0.81 -23.35
C GLY A 509 -4.16 0.76 -21.85
N PHE A 510 -4.49 -0.33 -21.17
CA PHE A 510 -4.10 -0.53 -19.77
C PHE A 510 -2.57 -0.53 -19.59
N VAL A 511 -1.82 -1.23 -20.44
CA VAL A 511 -0.35 -1.27 -20.37
C VAL A 511 0.26 0.11 -20.65
N ALA A 512 -0.30 0.87 -21.58
CA ALA A 512 0.12 2.25 -21.85
C ALA A 512 -0.13 3.14 -20.62
N TYR A 513 -1.32 3.04 -20.02
CA TYR A 513 -1.65 3.71 -18.76
C TYR A 513 -0.68 3.36 -17.63
N LEU A 514 -0.45 2.07 -17.41
CA LEU A 514 0.44 1.59 -16.34
C LEU A 514 1.88 2.10 -16.53
N SER A 515 2.36 2.08 -17.78
CA SER A 515 3.69 2.61 -18.12
C SER A 515 3.76 4.12 -17.87
N ALA A 516 2.72 4.87 -18.25
CA ALA A 516 2.66 6.32 -18.05
C ALA A 516 2.66 6.68 -16.56
N VAL A 517 1.90 5.96 -15.73
CA VAL A 517 1.85 6.16 -14.27
C VAL A 517 3.21 5.85 -13.63
N ALA A 518 3.83 4.72 -14.02
CA ALA A 518 5.15 4.33 -13.51
C ALA A 518 6.26 5.34 -13.91
N GLU A 519 6.26 5.82 -15.16
CA GLU A 519 7.24 6.80 -15.66
C GLU A 519 7.03 8.19 -15.05
N ALA A 520 5.79 8.56 -14.79
CA ALA A 520 5.45 9.85 -14.20
C ALA A 520 5.77 9.92 -12.69
N GLY A 521 6.10 8.79 -12.04
CA GLY A 521 6.31 8.71 -10.60
C GLY A 521 5.06 9.10 -9.81
N VAL A 522 3.87 8.98 -10.42
CA VAL A 522 2.61 9.35 -9.80
C VAL A 522 2.21 8.28 -8.79
N GLU A 523 1.84 8.72 -7.62
CA GLU A 523 1.40 7.88 -6.53
C GLU A 523 0.14 7.10 -6.92
N ALA A 524 0.23 5.77 -6.88
CA ALA A 524 -0.96 4.94 -6.77
C ALA A 524 -1.50 5.12 -5.33
N GLU A 525 -2.83 5.24 -5.17
CA GLU A 525 -3.42 5.54 -3.86
C GLU A 525 -2.88 4.67 -2.73
N GLU A 526 -2.61 5.33 -1.60
CA GLU A 526 -2.23 4.68 -0.35
C GLU A 526 -3.38 3.79 0.15
N ALA A 527 -3.28 2.48 -0.07
CA ALA A 527 -3.90 1.58 0.88
C ALA A 527 -2.93 1.36 2.03
N GLU A 528 -3.45 1.25 3.24
CA GLU A 528 -2.69 0.86 4.41
C GLU A 528 -1.87 -0.40 4.10
N GLU A 529 -0.56 -0.23 3.93
CA GLU A 529 0.32 -1.38 3.82
C GLU A 529 0.52 -1.94 5.23
N PRO A 530 0.15 -3.20 5.49
CA PRO A 530 0.52 -3.84 6.74
C PRO A 530 2.05 -3.83 6.82
N LEU A 531 2.57 -3.22 7.87
CA LEU A 531 4.00 -3.12 8.10
C LEU A 531 4.56 -4.52 8.36
N SER A 532 5.54 -4.93 7.55
CA SER A 532 6.19 -6.23 7.75
C SER A 532 6.93 -6.25 9.08
N PRO A 533 6.54 -7.11 10.01
CA PRO A 533 7.25 -7.23 11.28
C PRO A 533 8.63 -7.84 11.06
N GLY A 534 9.61 -7.31 11.77
CA GLY A 534 10.99 -7.79 11.69
C GLY A 534 11.70 -7.40 10.40
N ALA A 535 11.18 -6.41 9.65
CA ALA A 535 11.86 -5.80 8.51
C ALA A 535 12.28 -4.37 8.82
N VAL A 536 13.44 -3.97 8.30
CA VAL A 536 13.89 -2.57 8.32
C VAL A 536 12.97 -1.74 7.44
N ARG A 537 12.58 -0.56 7.92
CA ARG A 537 11.64 0.31 7.22
C ARG A 537 12.38 1.35 6.39
N GLY A 538 12.12 1.37 5.10
CA GLY A 538 12.48 2.47 4.20
C GLY A 538 11.25 3.34 3.92
N MET A 539 11.37 4.65 4.00
CA MET A 539 10.26 5.55 3.70
C MET A 539 10.72 6.93 3.25
N ALA A 540 9.80 7.68 2.67
CA ALA A 540 10.04 9.09 2.39
C ALA A 540 10.14 9.90 3.69
N ALA A 541 10.89 10.97 3.64
CA ALA A 541 11.14 11.80 4.82
C ALA A 541 9.88 12.47 5.39
N ASP A 542 8.88 12.76 4.55
CA ASP A 542 7.59 13.31 4.93
C ASP A 542 6.62 12.27 5.52
N ALA A 543 6.80 10.99 5.17
CA ALA A 543 5.97 9.89 5.66
C ALA A 543 6.33 9.44 7.10
N VAL A 544 7.44 9.93 7.68
CA VAL A 544 7.94 9.49 8.99
C VAL A 544 7.27 10.18 10.18
N LYS A 545 6.53 11.25 9.94
CA LYS A 545 5.88 12.03 11.01
C LYS A 545 4.99 11.17 11.91
N GLY A 546 5.05 11.45 13.20
CA GLY A 546 4.32 10.70 14.21
C GLY A 546 4.84 9.27 14.44
N LEU A 547 5.88 8.81 13.73
CA LEU A 547 6.57 7.54 13.96
C LEU A 547 7.78 7.75 14.88
N GLY A 548 8.21 6.72 15.58
CA GLY A 548 9.42 6.75 16.41
C GLY A 548 10.17 5.44 16.25
N PHE A 549 11.47 5.53 15.95
CA PHE A 549 12.37 4.41 15.77
C PHE A 549 13.55 4.49 16.73
N ASP A 550 14.18 3.36 17.04
CA ASP A 550 15.39 3.39 17.85
C ASP A 550 16.57 3.98 17.07
N ARG A 551 16.72 3.59 15.81
CA ARG A 551 17.78 4.06 14.92
C ARG A 551 17.21 4.56 13.59
N VAL A 552 17.72 5.70 13.14
CA VAL A 552 17.29 6.32 11.89
C VAL A 552 18.50 6.68 11.03
N PHE A 553 18.45 6.29 9.76
CA PHE A 553 19.42 6.65 8.73
C PHE A 553 18.75 7.60 7.74
N VAL A 554 19.30 8.80 7.57
CA VAL A 554 18.81 9.79 6.60
C VAL A 554 19.76 9.85 5.44
N LEU A 555 19.27 9.47 4.24
CA LEU A 555 20.09 9.36 3.05
C LEU A 555 19.83 10.54 2.10
N GLY A 556 20.89 11.02 1.44
CA GLY A 556 20.78 12.04 0.41
C GLY A 556 20.49 13.43 0.96
N MET A 557 21.21 13.88 1.99
CA MET A 557 21.02 15.22 2.57
C MET A 557 21.71 16.31 1.73
N GLU A 558 21.29 16.44 0.47
CA GLU A 558 21.71 17.44 -0.49
C GLU A 558 20.76 18.64 -0.53
N GLU A 559 21.24 19.79 -1.07
CA GLU A 559 20.49 21.06 -1.18
C GLU A 559 19.23 20.93 -2.06
N GLU A 560 19.22 19.95 -2.97
CA GLU A 560 18.12 19.72 -3.93
C GLU A 560 16.83 19.22 -3.28
N HIS A 561 16.91 18.72 -2.05
CA HIS A 561 15.81 18.12 -1.33
C HIS A 561 15.30 19.01 -0.19
N ASP A 562 13.97 19.05 -0.01
CA ASP A 562 13.34 19.81 1.08
C ASP A 562 13.26 18.95 2.36
N TRP A 563 14.21 19.21 3.29
CA TRP A 563 14.28 18.56 4.58
C TRP A 563 13.62 19.39 5.72
N ALA A 564 12.98 20.52 5.38
CA ALA A 564 12.43 21.48 6.37
C ALA A 564 11.30 20.89 7.20
N ARG A 565 10.57 19.91 6.64
CA ARG A 565 9.37 19.33 7.25
C ARG A 565 9.61 18.00 7.93
N MET A 566 10.85 17.53 7.98
CA MET A 566 11.20 16.25 8.58
C MET A 566 11.30 16.38 10.09
N GLY A 567 10.45 15.66 10.81
CA GLY A 567 10.70 15.39 12.23
C GLY A 567 11.84 14.39 12.39
N TRP A 568 12.57 14.45 13.50
CA TRP A 568 13.65 13.52 13.84
C TRP A 568 13.07 12.34 14.65
N PRO A 569 12.67 11.24 14.01
CA PRO A 569 11.98 10.15 14.72
C PRO A 569 12.92 9.20 15.46
N ALA A 570 14.19 9.56 15.61
CA ALA A 570 15.21 8.73 16.26
C ALA A 570 15.15 8.85 17.78
N ARG A 571 15.12 7.71 18.50
CA ARG A 571 15.17 7.68 19.97
C ARG A 571 16.59 7.56 20.52
N SER A 572 17.46 6.80 19.86
CA SER A 572 18.81 6.50 20.37
C SER A 572 19.91 6.93 19.42
N GLY A 573 19.72 6.80 18.10
CA GLY A 573 20.76 7.18 17.15
C GLY A 573 20.25 7.61 15.81
N LEU A 574 20.87 8.64 15.27
CA LEU A 574 20.56 9.30 14.02
C LEU A 574 21.81 9.39 13.16
N VAL A 575 21.76 8.85 11.96
CA VAL A 575 22.83 8.95 10.96
C VAL A 575 22.41 9.89 9.85
N LEU A 576 23.15 10.97 9.65
CA LEU A 576 22.93 11.91 8.56
C LEU A 576 23.98 11.67 7.46
N SER A 577 23.55 11.37 6.23
CA SER A 577 24.48 11.05 5.17
C SER A 577 24.29 11.88 3.91
N ARG A 578 25.40 12.20 3.25
CA ARG A 578 25.47 12.94 2.01
C ARG A 578 26.37 12.29 0.97
N LEU A 579 26.18 12.64 -0.29
CA LEU A 579 26.98 12.16 -1.40
C LEU A 579 28.13 13.11 -1.75
N GLU A 580 29.27 12.56 -2.18
CA GLU A 580 30.32 13.33 -2.85
C GLU A 580 30.02 13.49 -4.35
N ARG A 581 29.41 12.46 -4.96
CA ARG A 581 29.00 12.46 -6.37
C ARG A 581 27.64 11.82 -6.53
N ASN A 582 26.77 12.48 -7.28
CA ASN A 582 25.47 11.93 -7.66
C ASN A 582 25.60 10.97 -8.88
N ALA A 583 24.49 10.40 -9.31
CA ALA A 583 24.44 9.48 -10.47
C ALA A 583 24.92 10.13 -11.79
N THR A 584 24.86 11.46 -11.91
CA THR A 584 25.37 12.20 -13.08
C THR A 584 26.88 12.51 -13.00
N GLY A 585 27.53 12.19 -11.87
CA GLY A 585 28.94 12.45 -11.60
C GLY A 585 29.24 13.86 -11.10
N GLU A 586 28.21 14.67 -10.80
CA GLU A 586 28.32 16.00 -10.22
C GLU A 586 28.49 15.91 -8.71
N SER A 587 29.12 16.91 -8.10
CA SER A 587 29.24 17.02 -6.65
C SER A 587 28.11 17.90 -6.10
N PRO A 588 27.05 17.29 -5.50
CA PRO A 588 25.95 18.03 -4.94
C PRO A 588 26.40 18.80 -3.70
N ARG A 589 25.74 19.92 -3.42
CA ARG A 589 25.98 20.68 -2.19
C ARG A 589 25.23 20.03 -1.04
N PRO A 590 25.80 19.99 0.17
CA PRO A 590 25.08 19.54 1.34
C PRO A 590 23.89 20.46 1.64
N SER A 591 22.82 19.91 2.20
CA SER A 591 21.68 20.69 2.64
C SER A 591 22.07 21.59 3.82
N ARG A 592 21.41 22.75 3.94
CA ARG A 592 21.60 23.66 5.09
C ARG A 592 21.37 22.95 6.42
N TYR A 593 20.50 21.97 6.48
CA TYR A 593 20.19 21.22 7.71
C TYR A 593 21.33 20.28 8.11
N TYR A 594 21.98 19.62 7.14
CA TYR A 594 23.20 18.84 7.37
C TYR A 594 24.33 19.74 7.94
N GLU A 595 24.54 20.92 7.33
CA GLU A 595 25.56 21.86 7.77
C GLU A 595 25.26 22.44 9.17
N GLN A 596 23.99 22.77 9.44
CA GLN A 596 23.57 23.27 10.77
C GLN A 596 23.72 22.19 11.84
N ALA A 597 23.32 20.95 11.58
CA ALA A 597 23.49 19.84 12.50
C ALA A 597 24.98 19.57 12.78
N LEU A 598 25.82 19.57 11.74
CA LEU A 598 27.26 19.41 11.89
C LEU A 598 27.89 20.56 12.70
N ALA A 599 27.48 21.80 12.46
CA ALA A 599 27.95 22.96 13.21
C ALA A 599 27.51 22.93 14.69
N ALA A 600 26.33 22.40 14.98
CA ALA A 600 25.82 22.31 16.36
C ALA A 600 26.58 21.28 17.22
N THR A 601 27.19 20.27 16.62
CA THR A 601 28.06 19.31 17.32
C THR A 601 29.44 19.85 17.66
N GLY A 602 29.75 21.10 17.29
CA GLY A 602 31.04 21.80 17.59
C GLY A 602 32.18 21.40 16.65
N GLU A 603 31.89 20.65 15.58
CA GLU A 603 32.85 20.16 14.60
C GLU A 603 32.82 21.00 13.31
N GLY A 604 33.02 22.31 13.42
CA GLY A 604 33.19 23.18 12.27
C GLY A 604 34.59 23.07 11.66
N GLU A 605 34.71 23.36 10.35
CA GLU A 605 35.94 23.33 9.54
C GLU A 605 37.16 23.91 10.32
N GLY A 606 37.99 23.02 10.85
CA GLY A 606 39.29 23.40 11.46
C GLY A 606 39.74 22.65 12.71
N GLY A 607 38.97 21.75 13.25
CA GLY A 607 39.34 20.89 14.37
C GLY A 607 39.55 19.44 13.96
N GLU A 608 40.76 18.94 14.07
CA GLU A 608 41.07 17.52 14.04
C GLU A 608 40.39 16.83 15.22
N SER A 609 39.15 16.40 15.06
CA SER A 609 38.54 15.37 15.88
C SER A 609 38.03 14.28 14.96
N ASP A 610 38.73 13.17 14.96
CA ASP A 610 38.70 12.01 14.08
C ASP A 610 37.47 11.10 14.38
N GLY A 611 36.37 11.60 14.94
CA GLY A 611 35.37 10.77 15.55
C GLY A 611 33.94 10.84 14.99
N ALA A 612 33.53 11.92 14.33
CA ALA A 612 32.09 12.09 13.95
C ALA A 612 31.78 12.01 12.46
N LEU A 613 32.76 12.21 11.57
CA LEU A 613 32.57 12.11 10.12
C LEU A 613 33.15 10.81 9.57
N GLU A 614 32.29 9.87 9.22
CA GLU A 614 32.68 8.62 8.56
C GLU A 614 32.69 8.77 7.04
N GLU A 615 33.78 8.32 6.38
CA GLU A 615 33.88 8.23 4.93
C GLU A 615 33.50 6.82 4.48
N ALA A 616 32.51 6.71 3.59
CA ALA A 616 32.08 5.45 3.02
C ALA A 616 32.44 5.37 1.54
N HIS A 617 33.16 4.33 1.18
CA HIS A 617 33.49 4.01 -0.20
C HIS A 617 32.73 2.76 -0.66
N GLU A 618 32.60 2.57 -1.98
CA GLU A 618 32.06 1.32 -2.52
C GLU A 618 32.85 0.11 -2.02
N GLU A 619 32.13 -0.83 -1.44
CA GLU A 619 32.66 -2.13 -1.11
C GLU A 619 32.62 -3.01 -2.36
N GLU A 620 33.78 -3.41 -2.86
CA GLU A 620 33.87 -4.55 -3.74
C GLU A 620 33.77 -5.82 -2.89
N LEU A 621 32.57 -6.14 -2.43
CA LEU A 621 32.32 -7.41 -1.73
C LEU A 621 32.63 -8.61 -2.65
N PHE A 622 32.47 -8.44 -3.94
CA PHE A 622 32.83 -9.30 -5.07
C PHE A 622 32.79 -8.35 -6.27
N GLY A 623 33.58 -8.43 -7.29
CA GLY A 623 33.57 -7.47 -8.39
C GLY A 623 32.17 -7.17 -8.98
N PRO A 624 32.01 -6.15 -9.83
CA PRO A 624 30.71 -5.58 -10.22
C PRO A 624 29.71 -6.54 -10.90
N ALA A 625 30.15 -7.73 -11.29
CA ALA A 625 29.32 -8.81 -11.81
C ALA A 625 28.93 -9.85 -10.74
N GLU A 626 29.46 -9.75 -9.54
CA GLU A 626 29.51 -10.84 -8.55
C GLU A 626 28.59 -10.63 -7.36
N GLY A 627 28.08 -9.41 -7.11
CA GLY A 627 27.14 -9.11 -6.04
C GLY A 627 25.81 -9.91 -6.13
N LEU A 628 25.45 -10.38 -7.33
CA LEU A 628 24.32 -11.29 -7.57
C LEU A 628 24.67 -12.78 -7.41
N HIS A 629 25.94 -13.13 -7.27
CA HIS A 629 26.43 -14.50 -7.33
C HIS A 629 26.90 -15.07 -5.98
N ALA A 630 26.43 -14.52 -4.88
CA ALA A 630 26.80 -14.90 -3.52
C ALA A 630 26.38 -16.34 -3.10
N THR A 631 25.87 -17.16 -4.01
CA THR A 631 25.62 -18.56 -3.74
C THR A 631 26.59 -19.46 -4.52
N TYR A 632 27.05 -20.55 -3.89
CA TYR A 632 27.85 -21.61 -4.50
C TYR A 632 27.30 -22.06 -5.88
N ARG A 633 25.98 -22.04 -6.07
CA ARG A 633 25.32 -22.42 -7.32
C ARG A 633 25.61 -21.43 -8.45
N ALA A 634 25.53 -20.14 -8.18
CA ALA A 634 25.77 -19.11 -9.18
C ALA A 634 27.27 -19.05 -9.58
N LEU A 635 28.15 -19.24 -8.61
CA LEU A 635 29.61 -19.34 -8.87
C LEU A 635 29.97 -20.54 -9.74
N ARG A 636 29.39 -21.69 -9.43
CA ARG A 636 29.52 -22.90 -10.24
C ARG A 636 29.10 -22.66 -11.69
N GLU A 637 27.99 -21.94 -11.90
CA GLU A 637 27.49 -21.61 -13.23
C GLU A 637 28.44 -20.66 -13.96
N HIS A 638 28.98 -19.66 -13.28
CA HIS A 638 29.93 -18.71 -13.87
C HIS A 638 31.24 -19.38 -14.27
N VAL A 639 31.83 -20.24 -13.41
CA VAL A 639 33.03 -20.99 -13.74
C VAL A 639 32.81 -22.01 -14.86
N LEU A 640 31.62 -22.63 -14.93
CA LEU A 640 31.25 -23.51 -16.04
C LEU A 640 31.12 -22.74 -17.36
N GLU A 641 30.60 -21.50 -17.32
CA GLU A 641 30.48 -20.63 -18.50
C GLU A 641 31.87 -20.17 -19.02
N ASP A 642 32.74 -19.72 -18.11
CA ASP A 642 34.11 -19.34 -18.45
C ASP A 642 34.92 -20.53 -19.01
N SER A 643 34.70 -21.69 -18.45
CA SER A 643 35.36 -22.92 -18.89
C SER A 643 34.87 -23.40 -20.26
N TRP A 644 33.55 -23.21 -20.53
CA TRP A 644 32.99 -23.49 -21.86
C TRP A 644 33.54 -22.51 -22.90
N ARG A 645 33.73 -21.22 -22.52
CA ARG A 645 34.34 -20.19 -23.37
C ARG A 645 35.76 -20.53 -23.70
N ALA A 646 36.57 -20.92 -22.71
CA ALA A 646 37.92 -21.38 -22.89
C ALA A 646 38.02 -22.66 -23.77
N GLY A 647 37.11 -23.62 -23.56
CA GLY A 647 37.00 -24.83 -24.36
C GLY A 647 36.65 -24.56 -25.83
N ARG A 648 35.82 -23.56 -26.09
CA ARG A 648 35.47 -23.14 -27.46
C ARG A 648 36.64 -22.42 -28.12
N GLU A 649 37.37 -21.58 -27.43
CA GLU A 649 38.57 -20.89 -27.92
C GLU A 649 39.66 -21.87 -28.25
N LEU A 650 39.78 -22.96 -27.50
CA LEU A 650 40.69 -24.07 -27.77
C LEU A 650 40.23 -24.94 -28.95
N SER A 651 38.92 -25.03 -29.23
CA SER A 651 38.40 -25.83 -30.36
C SER A 651 38.50 -25.13 -31.73
N GLU A 652 38.77 -23.82 -31.75
CA GLU A 652 38.97 -23.03 -32.97
C GLU A 652 40.46 -22.55 -33.03
N PRO A 653 41.41 -23.42 -33.33
CA PRO A 653 42.81 -23.04 -33.35
C PRO A 653 43.06 -22.05 -34.50
N ARG A 654 43.26 -20.80 -34.18
CA ARG A 654 43.82 -19.79 -35.07
C ARG A 654 45.32 -19.76 -34.84
N LEU A 655 46.06 -20.03 -35.88
CA LEU A 655 47.52 -20.11 -35.86
C LEU A 655 48.24 -18.76 -35.55
N ASP A 656 47.52 -17.70 -35.42
CA ASP A 656 47.99 -16.32 -35.23
C ASP A 656 47.69 -15.71 -33.83
N THR A 657 47.08 -16.47 -32.92
CA THR A 657 46.85 -16.03 -31.54
C THR A 657 47.83 -16.69 -30.59
N ALA A 658 48.54 -15.89 -29.81
CA ALA A 658 49.26 -16.34 -28.63
C ALA A 658 48.26 -16.84 -27.59
N LEU A 659 47.85 -18.09 -27.69
CA LEU A 659 47.09 -18.77 -26.66
C LEU A 659 47.95 -18.85 -25.41
N ASP A 660 47.50 -18.26 -24.32
CA ASP A 660 48.07 -18.55 -23.00
C ASP A 660 47.68 -19.96 -22.59
N VAL A 661 48.45 -20.92 -23.03
CA VAL A 661 48.23 -22.36 -22.80
C VAL A 661 48.22 -22.64 -21.28
N THR A 662 49.00 -21.92 -20.51
CA THR A 662 49.06 -22.05 -19.04
C THR A 662 47.71 -21.69 -18.41
N ARG A 663 47.14 -20.59 -18.84
CA ARG A 663 45.82 -20.13 -18.36
C ARG A 663 44.68 -21.08 -18.79
N ALA A 664 44.75 -21.61 -19.98
CA ALA A 664 43.77 -22.61 -20.44
C ALA A 664 43.86 -23.92 -19.65
N ILE A 665 45.09 -24.38 -19.30
CA ILE A 665 45.32 -25.55 -18.45
C ILE A 665 44.81 -25.28 -17.01
N ALA A 666 45.07 -24.12 -16.44
CA ALA A 666 44.58 -23.75 -15.12
C ALA A 666 43.04 -23.78 -15.05
N ARG A 667 42.37 -23.19 -16.03
CA ARG A 667 40.92 -23.23 -16.13
C ARG A 667 40.34 -24.64 -16.31
N TYR A 668 41.00 -25.48 -17.07
CA TYR A 668 40.60 -26.88 -17.24
C TYR A 668 40.72 -27.67 -15.91
N LEU A 669 41.81 -27.47 -15.17
CA LEU A 669 42.01 -28.09 -13.86
C LEU A 669 40.98 -27.58 -12.82
N GLU A 670 40.67 -26.31 -12.83
CA GLU A 670 39.56 -25.73 -12.02
C GLU A 670 38.21 -26.36 -12.36
N LEU A 671 37.95 -26.62 -13.65
CA LEU A 671 36.75 -27.32 -14.10
C LEU A 671 36.64 -28.74 -13.57
N LEU A 672 37.76 -29.50 -13.71
CA LEU A 672 37.83 -30.87 -13.21
C LEU A 672 37.62 -30.92 -11.69
N LYS A 673 38.16 -29.95 -10.98
CA LYS A 673 38.00 -29.78 -9.55
C LYS A 673 36.55 -29.55 -9.18
N LEU A 674 35.86 -28.62 -9.85
CA LEU A 674 34.45 -28.34 -9.62
C LEU A 674 33.53 -29.52 -9.95
N ALA A 675 33.81 -30.22 -11.07
CA ALA A 675 33.09 -31.42 -11.45
C ALA A 675 33.24 -32.53 -10.40
N ALA A 676 34.44 -32.70 -9.84
CA ALA A 676 34.70 -33.66 -8.79
C ALA A 676 34.01 -33.27 -7.47
N LEU A 677 34.02 -31.98 -7.11
CA LEU A 677 33.30 -31.46 -5.95
C LEU A 677 31.78 -31.63 -6.08
N ALA A 678 31.24 -31.42 -7.29
CA ALA A 678 29.82 -31.58 -7.55
C ALA A 678 29.29 -33.02 -7.45
N GLN A 679 30.17 -34.01 -7.56
CA GLN A 679 29.83 -35.43 -7.44
C GLN A 679 29.93 -35.95 -6.00
N ARG A 680 30.42 -35.15 -5.05
CA ARG A 680 30.53 -35.56 -3.66
C ARG A 680 29.19 -35.39 -2.90
N PRO A 681 29.01 -36.14 -1.80
CA PRO A 681 27.82 -35.99 -0.94
C PRO A 681 27.71 -34.55 -0.45
N GLY A 682 26.46 -34.02 -0.44
CA GLY A 682 26.21 -32.63 -0.10
C GLY A 682 26.31 -32.28 1.40
N ASP A 683 26.55 -33.27 2.24
CA ASP A 683 26.70 -33.18 3.69
C ASP A 683 28.20 -33.18 4.12
N GLU A 684 29.15 -33.37 3.20
CA GLU A 684 30.58 -33.33 3.51
C GLU A 684 31.06 -31.87 3.63
N PRO A 685 31.82 -31.48 4.69
CA PRO A 685 32.36 -30.13 4.82
C PRO A 685 33.19 -29.72 3.61
N THR A 686 32.92 -28.52 3.07
CA THR A 686 33.56 -28.05 1.83
C THR A 686 35.09 -28.07 1.91
N ALA A 687 35.68 -27.73 3.05
CA ALA A 687 37.14 -27.75 3.25
C ALA A 687 37.71 -29.16 3.12
N GLU A 688 37.02 -30.19 3.63
CA GLU A 688 37.44 -31.59 3.53
C GLU A 688 37.26 -32.10 2.09
N ALA A 689 36.17 -31.73 1.44
CA ALA A 689 35.89 -32.06 0.05
C ALA A 689 36.95 -31.46 -0.89
N ILE A 690 37.28 -30.17 -0.69
CA ILE A 690 38.35 -29.49 -1.45
C ILE A 690 39.71 -30.19 -1.22
N ALA A 691 40.06 -30.48 0.02
CA ALA A 691 41.35 -31.16 0.35
C ALA A 691 41.43 -32.54 -0.29
N ALA A 692 40.36 -33.32 -0.26
CA ALA A 692 40.28 -34.63 -0.87
C ALA A 692 40.39 -34.57 -2.40
N VAL A 693 39.68 -33.64 -3.05
CA VAL A 693 39.73 -33.46 -4.51
C VAL A 693 41.13 -32.97 -4.93
N ASN A 694 41.76 -32.04 -4.18
CA ASN A 694 43.12 -31.58 -4.40
C ASN A 694 44.11 -32.73 -4.28
N GLY A 695 43.92 -33.62 -3.29
CA GLY A 695 44.74 -34.82 -3.10
C GLY A 695 44.69 -35.78 -4.30
N LEU A 696 43.47 -35.97 -4.88
CA LEU A 696 43.29 -36.79 -6.08
C LEU A 696 43.92 -36.15 -7.32
N LEU A 697 43.70 -34.84 -7.52
CA LEU A 697 44.27 -34.12 -8.66
C LEU A 697 45.81 -34.10 -8.62
N ARG A 698 46.42 -33.93 -7.46
CA ARG A 698 47.89 -33.97 -7.29
C ARG A 698 48.50 -35.33 -7.59
N GLN A 699 47.75 -36.41 -7.43
CA GLN A 699 48.25 -37.76 -7.78
C GLN A 699 48.41 -38.01 -9.28
N VAL A 700 47.62 -37.28 -10.09
CA VAL A 700 47.56 -37.47 -11.56
C VAL A 700 48.14 -36.29 -12.33
N ALA A 701 48.31 -35.13 -11.70
CA ALA A 701 48.80 -33.90 -12.32
C ALA A 701 50.35 -33.89 -12.47
N THR A 702 50.86 -33.30 -13.57
CA THR A 702 52.30 -33.02 -13.71
C THR A 702 52.73 -31.93 -12.74
N PRO A 703 54.09 -31.80 -12.46
CA PRO A 703 54.57 -30.75 -11.59
C PRO A 703 54.16 -29.32 -11.99
N GLU A 704 54.11 -29.08 -13.31
CA GLU A 704 53.66 -27.80 -13.86
C GLU A 704 52.15 -27.57 -13.60
N GLN A 705 51.32 -28.59 -13.76
CA GLN A 705 49.87 -28.54 -13.45
C GLN A 705 49.62 -28.39 -11.95
N GLN A 706 50.45 -29.00 -11.10
CA GLN A 706 50.34 -28.80 -9.64
C GLN A 706 50.67 -27.36 -9.26
N ALA A 707 51.64 -26.74 -9.87
CA ALA A 707 51.98 -25.33 -9.63
C ALA A 707 50.82 -24.40 -10.01
N GLU A 708 50.10 -24.68 -11.09
CA GLU A 708 48.92 -23.93 -11.49
C GLU A 708 47.74 -24.15 -10.54
N LEU A 709 47.52 -25.38 -10.06
CA LEU A 709 46.50 -25.67 -9.04
C LEU A 709 46.78 -24.94 -7.73
N ASP A 710 48.06 -24.86 -7.33
CA ASP A 710 48.44 -24.17 -6.10
C ASP A 710 48.40 -22.63 -6.23
N ALA A 711 48.50 -22.11 -7.45
CA ALA A 711 48.36 -20.69 -7.74
C ALA A 711 46.89 -20.24 -7.89
N SER A 712 45.95 -21.19 -8.01
CA SER A 712 44.53 -20.88 -8.19
C SER A 712 43.91 -20.32 -6.90
N SER A 713 43.18 -19.22 -7.01
CA SER A 713 42.39 -18.62 -5.92
C SER A 713 41.04 -19.31 -5.66
N LEU A 714 40.68 -20.34 -6.48
CA LEU A 714 39.38 -21.01 -6.44
C LEU A 714 39.04 -21.59 -5.05
N ASP A 715 40.01 -22.18 -4.36
CA ASP A 715 39.81 -22.78 -3.06
C ASP A 715 39.48 -21.76 -1.98
N ALA A 716 40.24 -20.66 -1.95
CA ALA A 716 39.99 -19.57 -1.04
C ALA A 716 38.59 -18.99 -1.28
N TYR A 717 38.24 -18.81 -2.53
CA TYR A 717 36.93 -18.29 -2.91
C TYR A 717 35.76 -19.21 -2.52
N LEU A 718 35.85 -20.51 -2.74
CA LEU A 718 34.84 -21.49 -2.34
C LEU A 718 34.65 -21.52 -0.80
N LEU A 719 35.76 -21.45 -0.04
CA LEU A 719 35.73 -21.42 1.42
C LEU A 719 35.17 -20.10 1.97
N ASP A 720 35.45 -18.99 1.34
CA ASP A 720 34.87 -17.69 1.75
C ASP A 720 33.41 -17.61 1.42
N SER A 721 32.96 -18.15 0.27
CA SER A 721 31.53 -18.26 -0.07
C SER A 721 30.75 -19.15 0.90
N GLU A 722 31.37 -20.26 1.39
CA GLU A 722 30.73 -21.11 2.40
C GLU A 722 30.63 -20.43 3.75
N ARG A 723 31.67 -19.71 4.18
CA ARG A 723 31.65 -18.93 5.44
C ARG A 723 30.56 -17.84 5.39
N GLU A 724 30.43 -17.15 4.28
CA GLU A 724 29.42 -16.14 4.09
C GLU A 724 28.01 -16.75 4.05
N ARG A 725 27.83 -17.89 3.38
CA ARG A 725 26.59 -18.68 3.43
C ARG A 725 26.26 -19.14 4.84
N GLY A 726 27.28 -19.61 5.60
CA GLY A 726 27.13 -20.02 7.00
C GLY A 726 26.65 -18.86 7.85
N ARG A 727 27.26 -17.68 7.75
CA ARG A 727 26.79 -16.47 8.44
C ARG A 727 25.35 -16.11 8.09
N ARG A 728 24.96 -16.18 6.83
CA ARG A 728 23.58 -15.89 6.39
C ARG A 728 22.60 -16.93 6.90
N LEU A 729 22.97 -18.21 6.87
CA LEU A 729 22.13 -19.26 7.44
C LEU A 729 22.01 -19.14 8.95
N ASP A 730 23.09 -18.76 9.64
CA ASP A 730 23.07 -18.49 11.08
C ASP A 730 22.21 -17.28 11.43
N LEU A 731 22.25 -16.22 10.63
CA LEU A 731 21.37 -15.05 10.74
C LEU A 731 19.91 -15.41 10.47
N VAL A 732 19.64 -16.31 9.51
CA VAL A 732 18.28 -16.81 9.21
C VAL A 732 17.80 -17.78 10.30
N ALA A 733 18.68 -18.64 10.81
CA ALA A 733 18.36 -19.61 11.87
C ALA A 733 18.22 -18.94 13.26
N ALA A 734 18.89 -17.82 13.50
CA ALA A 734 18.72 -17.00 14.70
C ALA A 734 17.38 -16.22 14.72
N ARG A 735 16.67 -16.17 13.59
CA ARG A 735 15.28 -15.69 13.57
C ARG A 735 14.38 -16.81 14.05
N GLU A 736 13.59 -16.56 15.07
CA GLU A 736 12.43 -17.39 15.40
C GLU A 736 11.64 -17.65 14.10
N GLU A 737 11.03 -18.81 13.94
CA GLU A 737 10.18 -19.11 12.78
C GLU A 737 9.26 -17.92 12.52
N PRO A 738 9.21 -17.37 11.29
CA PRO A 738 8.48 -16.14 11.03
C PRO A 738 7.00 -16.36 11.34
N SER A 739 6.58 -15.78 12.46
CA SER A 739 5.21 -15.85 12.92
C SER A 739 4.35 -14.92 12.07
N LEU A 740 3.16 -15.40 11.66
CA LEU A 740 2.16 -14.57 11.02
C LEU A 740 1.42 -13.65 12.01
N ALA A 741 1.83 -13.63 13.27
CA ALA A 741 1.15 -12.90 14.35
C ALA A 741 0.90 -11.41 14.04
N ALA A 742 1.80 -10.78 13.29
CA ALA A 742 1.69 -9.39 12.94
C ALA A 742 0.80 -9.10 11.71
N PHE A 743 0.51 -10.11 10.91
CA PHE A 743 -0.46 -10.02 9.81
C PHE A 743 -1.89 -10.40 10.26
N LEU A 744 -2.03 -10.86 11.50
CA LEU A 744 -3.35 -11.15 12.04
C LEU A 744 -4.11 -9.83 12.25
N PRO A 745 -5.44 -9.79 12.01
CA PRO A 745 -6.25 -8.59 12.19
C PRO A 745 -6.46 -8.29 13.68
N ARG A 746 -5.37 -8.00 14.40
CA ARG A 746 -5.36 -7.67 15.83
C ARG A 746 -5.65 -6.19 16.04
N ARG A 747 -6.27 -5.89 17.17
CA ARG A 747 -6.37 -4.53 17.70
C ARG A 747 -5.19 -4.19 18.60
N GLY A 748 -5.10 -2.92 19.02
CA GLY A 748 -4.05 -2.45 19.91
C GLY A 748 -3.97 -3.13 21.27
N ASP A 749 -5.04 -3.81 21.70
CA ASP A 749 -5.07 -4.70 22.87
C ASP A 749 -4.55 -6.12 22.55
N GLY A 750 -4.11 -6.38 21.32
CA GLY A 750 -3.64 -7.68 20.86
C GLY A 750 -4.75 -8.70 20.54
N MET A 751 -6.01 -8.30 20.70
CA MET A 751 -7.18 -9.14 20.43
C MET A 751 -7.68 -9.00 19.01
N LEU A 752 -8.54 -9.90 18.56
CA LEU A 752 -9.07 -9.88 17.20
C LEU A 752 -10.31 -9.01 17.09
N SER A 753 -10.52 -8.44 15.89
CA SER A 753 -11.77 -7.83 15.49
C SER A 753 -12.41 -8.72 14.41
N LEU A 754 -13.53 -9.35 14.75
CA LEU A 754 -14.19 -10.36 13.92
C LEU A 754 -15.57 -9.90 13.46
N SER A 755 -15.92 -10.20 12.23
CA SER A 755 -17.26 -9.99 11.66
C SER A 755 -17.95 -11.34 11.41
N ALA A 756 -19.26 -11.31 11.14
CA ALA A 756 -20.00 -12.51 10.74
C ALA A 756 -19.37 -13.19 9.49
N SER A 757 -18.90 -12.40 8.54
CA SER A 757 -18.21 -12.94 7.36
C SER A 757 -16.87 -13.58 7.69
N ASP A 758 -16.12 -13.05 8.66
CA ASP A 758 -14.84 -13.62 9.08
C ASP A 758 -15.05 -14.97 9.78
N LEU A 759 -16.07 -15.06 10.65
CA LEU A 759 -16.46 -16.31 11.29
C LEU A 759 -16.84 -17.37 10.25
N SER A 760 -17.73 -17.01 9.31
CA SER A 760 -18.17 -17.93 8.25
C SER A 760 -17.00 -18.37 7.36
N LEU A 761 -16.11 -17.46 6.99
CA LEU A 761 -14.95 -17.74 6.14
C LEU A 761 -13.98 -18.73 6.80
N TYR A 762 -13.66 -18.53 8.10
CA TYR A 762 -12.78 -19.40 8.85
C TYR A 762 -13.41 -20.79 9.07
N LEU A 763 -14.70 -20.84 9.41
CA LEU A 763 -15.43 -22.10 9.59
C LEU A 763 -15.52 -22.91 8.29
N THR A 764 -15.69 -22.24 7.16
CA THR A 764 -15.71 -22.89 5.84
C THR A 764 -14.36 -23.49 5.51
N CYS A 765 -13.29 -22.70 5.60
CA CYS A 765 -11.92 -23.17 5.39
C CYS A 765 -10.92 -22.18 6.00
N PRO A 766 -10.18 -22.57 7.09
CA PRO A 766 -9.19 -21.71 7.71
C PRO A 766 -8.11 -21.19 6.76
N LEU A 767 -7.70 -22.00 5.77
CA LEU A 767 -6.75 -21.57 4.74
C LEU A 767 -7.34 -20.50 3.82
N LYS A 768 -8.63 -20.56 3.51
CA LYS A 768 -9.34 -19.48 2.76
C LYS A 768 -9.33 -18.18 3.56
N TYR A 769 -9.56 -18.23 4.86
CA TYR A 769 -9.44 -17.08 5.75
C TYR A 769 -8.02 -16.51 5.75
N LYS A 770 -6.99 -17.35 5.83
CA LYS A 770 -5.58 -16.93 5.74
C LYS A 770 -5.31 -16.13 4.47
N PHE A 771 -5.74 -16.62 3.31
CA PHE A 771 -5.56 -15.90 2.05
C PHE A 771 -6.32 -14.57 2.03
N ALA A 772 -7.56 -14.55 2.51
CA ALA A 772 -8.42 -13.38 2.45
C ALA A 772 -8.08 -12.28 3.46
N ARG A 773 -7.70 -12.66 4.69
CA ARG A 773 -7.59 -11.74 5.84
C ARG A 773 -6.18 -11.57 6.38
N VAL A 774 -5.38 -12.62 6.35
CA VAL A 774 -4.00 -12.55 6.82
C VAL A 774 -3.07 -12.08 5.70
N PHE A 775 -3.21 -12.66 4.52
CA PHE A 775 -2.45 -12.22 3.34
C PHE A 775 -3.10 -11.08 2.56
N GLY A 776 -4.35 -10.74 2.87
CA GLY A 776 -5.06 -9.65 2.21
C GLY A 776 -5.18 -9.82 0.69
N ILE A 777 -5.19 -11.08 0.18
CA ILE A 777 -5.30 -11.32 -1.27
C ILE A 777 -6.68 -10.87 -1.71
N PRO A 778 -6.80 -9.82 -2.53
CA PRO A 778 -8.09 -9.29 -2.94
C PRO A 778 -8.88 -10.32 -3.74
N GLN A 779 -10.15 -10.41 -3.42
CA GLN A 779 -11.11 -11.12 -4.24
C GLN A 779 -11.74 -10.13 -5.21
N GLU A 780 -11.88 -10.56 -6.45
CA GLU A 780 -12.69 -9.80 -7.38
C GLU A 780 -14.17 -10.00 -7.02
N PRO A 781 -14.93 -8.94 -6.76
CA PRO A 781 -16.37 -9.08 -6.60
C PRO A 781 -16.95 -9.67 -7.88
N THR A 782 -17.59 -10.81 -7.77
CA THR A 782 -18.33 -11.40 -8.89
C THR A 782 -19.42 -10.43 -9.37
N ILE A 783 -19.96 -10.65 -10.57
CA ILE A 783 -21.11 -9.85 -11.05
C ILE A 783 -22.23 -9.83 -10.00
N ASN A 784 -22.50 -10.98 -9.38
CA ASN A 784 -23.51 -11.08 -8.31
C ASN A 784 -23.15 -10.24 -7.07
N GLN A 785 -21.90 -10.23 -6.65
CA GLN A 785 -21.46 -9.41 -5.50
C GLN A 785 -21.51 -7.92 -5.82
N ARG A 786 -21.06 -7.47 -7.01
CA ARG A 786 -21.20 -6.09 -7.46
C ARG A 786 -22.66 -5.66 -7.51
N PHE A 787 -23.50 -6.55 -7.98
CA PHE A 787 -24.93 -6.35 -8.04
C PHE A 787 -25.55 -6.23 -6.63
N GLY A 788 -25.12 -7.07 -5.68
CA GLY A 788 -25.49 -6.97 -4.27
C GLY A 788 -25.12 -5.63 -3.68
N ILE A 789 -23.87 -5.20 -3.84
CA ILE A 789 -23.40 -3.89 -3.35
C ILE A 789 -24.25 -2.75 -3.91
N LEU A 790 -24.55 -2.78 -5.21
CA LEU A 790 -25.40 -1.79 -5.85
C LEU A 790 -26.80 -1.74 -5.21
N PHE A 791 -27.43 -2.90 -4.99
CA PHE A 791 -28.76 -2.97 -4.36
C PHE A 791 -28.75 -2.42 -2.93
N HIS A 792 -27.79 -2.80 -2.10
CA HIS A 792 -27.68 -2.26 -0.74
C HIS A 792 -27.58 -0.73 -0.76
N ASN A 793 -26.73 -0.18 -1.60
CA ASN A 793 -26.55 1.26 -1.74
C ASN A 793 -27.83 1.98 -2.20
N VAL A 794 -28.56 1.40 -3.15
CA VAL A 794 -29.83 1.95 -3.67
C VAL A 794 -30.91 1.94 -2.58
N LEU A 795 -31.08 0.81 -1.87
CA LEU A 795 -32.09 0.69 -0.84
C LEU A 795 -31.77 1.55 0.39
N GLU A 796 -30.49 1.62 0.79
CA GLU A 796 -30.04 2.52 1.85
C GLU A 796 -30.40 3.97 1.53
N ARG A 797 -30.04 4.46 0.34
CA ARG A 797 -30.35 5.83 -0.09
C ARG A 797 -31.85 6.11 -0.12
N PHE A 798 -32.61 5.19 -0.71
CA PHE A 798 -34.05 5.32 -0.81
C PHE A 798 -34.74 5.49 0.55
N HIS A 799 -34.30 4.74 1.57
CA HIS A 799 -34.87 4.84 2.92
C HIS A 799 -34.33 6.01 3.73
N LYS A 800 -33.13 6.52 3.43
CA LYS A 800 -32.61 7.73 4.08
C LYS A 800 -33.38 8.98 3.63
N GLU A 801 -33.72 9.04 2.36
CA GLU A 801 -34.36 10.19 1.73
C GLU A 801 -35.61 9.73 0.95
N PRO A 802 -36.67 9.31 1.65
CA PRO A 802 -37.86 8.84 0.95
C PRO A 802 -38.52 10.01 0.20
N PRO A 803 -39.07 9.77 -1.01
CA PRO A 803 -39.71 10.82 -1.77
C PRO A 803 -40.93 11.39 -1.01
N ALA A 804 -41.14 12.70 -1.17
CA ALA A 804 -42.22 13.41 -0.48
C ALA A 804 -43.63 12.87 -0.86
N ASP A 805 -43.78 12.38 -2.11
CA ASP A 805 -45.02 11.70 -2.57
C ASP A 805 -44.73 10.19 -2.65
N PRO A 806 -45.42 9.36 -1.86
CA PRO A 806 -45.25 7.90 -1.94
C PRO A 806 -45.48 7.30 -3.32
N GLU A 807 -46.29 7.90 -4.20
CA GLU A 807 -46.50 7.42 -5.55
C GLU A 807 -45.24 7.53 -6.44
N ASP A 808 -44.28 8.37 -6.05
CA ASP A 808 -43.02 8.57 -6.74
C ASP A 808 -41.92 7.54 -6.35
N GLY A 809 -42.17 6.70 -5.36
CA GLY A 809 -41.17 5.78 -4.80
C GLY A 809 -40.50 4.86 -5.82
N LEU A 810 -41.29 4.22 -6.71
CA LEU A 810 -40.73 3.38 -7.74
C LEU A 810 -39.89 4.17 -8.76
N ARG A 811 -40.26 5.41 -9.04
CA ARG A 811 -39.49 6.30 -9.93
C ARG A 811 -38.16 6.66 -9.31
N GLU A 812 -38.15 6.95 -8.00
CA GLU A 812 -36.95 7.26 -7.25
C GLU A 812 -36.00 6.07 -7.13
N LEU A 813 -36.50 4.88 -6.79
CA LEU A 813 -35.72 3.64 -6.78
C LEU A 813 -35.05 3.38 -8.15
N ASN A 814 -35.76 3.58 -9.25
CA ASN A 814 -35.19 3.42 -10.59
C ASN A 814 -34.15 4.52 -10.89
N ARG A 815 -34.38 5.75 -10.46
CA ARG A 815 -33.39 6.85 -10.61
C ARG A 815 -32.08 6.53 -9.90
N LEU A 816 -32.14 6.13 -8.65
CA LEU A 816 -30.99 5.73 -7.85
C LEU A 816 -30.29 4.51 -8.45
N PHE A 817 -31.04 3.50 -8.89
CA PHE A 817 -30.46 2.33 -9.53
C PHE A 817 -29.71 2.67 -10.81
N GLU A 818 -30.26 3.51 -11.69
CA GLU A 818 -29.59 3.91 -12.93
C GLU A 818 -28.34 4.76 -12.67
N ALA A 819 -28.34 5.59 -11.65
CA ALA A 819 -27.16 6.32 -11.22
C ALA A 819 -26.06 5.37 -10.70
N GLY A 820 -26.43 4.45 -9.81
CA GLY A 820 -25.50 3.46 -9.26
C GLY A 820 -25.00 2.44 -10.29
N TRP A 821 -25.85 2.02 -11.27
CA TRP A 821 -25.46 1.12 -12.34
C TRP A 821 -24.28 1.64 -13.15
N ARG A 822 -24.31 2.91 -13.51
CA ARG A 822 -23.22 3.56 -14.26
C ARG A 822 -21.91 3.59 -13.48
N ARG A 823 -21.97 3.67 -12.14
CA ARG A 823 -20.80 3.78 -11.25
C ARG A 823 -20.19 2.45 -10.86
N THR A 824 -20.97 1.36 -10.84
CA THR A 824 -20.49 0.04 -10.40
C THR A 824 -19.64 -0.68 -11.46
N GLY A 825 -19.35 -0.04 -12.58
CA GLY A 825 -18.53 -0.60 -13.66
C GLY A 825 -19.23 -1.72 -14.42
N PHE A 826 -20.56 -1.68 -14.48
CA PHE A 826 -21.33 -2.53 -15.39
C PHE A 826 -21.24 -1.98 -16.82
N GLY A 827 -20.96 -2.84 -17.76
CA GLY A 827 -20.91 -2.52 -19.18
C GLY A 827 -22.27 -2.72 -19.88
N SER A 828 -22.20 -3.19 -21.10
CA SER A 828 -23.35 -3.47 -21.96
C SER A 828 -23.33 -4.88 -22.54
N SER A 829 -22.67 -5.84 -21.86
CA SER A 829 -22.73 -7.25 -22.25
C SER A 829 -24.15 -7.79 -22.11
N ASP A 830 -24.50 -8.82 -22.88
CA ASP A 830 -25.86 -9.42 -22.84
C ASP A 830 -26.21 -9.89 -21.42
N ASP A 831 -25.25 -10.44 -20.68
CA ASP A 831 -25.45 -10.87 -19.29
C ASP A 831 -25.73 -9.68 -18.38
N GLU A 832 -24.97 -8.58 -18.49
CA GLU A 832 -25.18 -7.37 -17.69
C GLU A 832 -26.53 -6.71 -18.00
N LEU A 833 -26.97 -6.69 -19.24
CA LEU A 833 -28.30 -6.19 -19.63
C LEU A 833 -29.42 -7.06 -19.04
N GLN A 834 -29.27 -8.39 -19.02
CA GLN A 834 -30.22 -9.29 -18.35
C GLN A 834 -30.28 -9.02 -16.84
N PHE A 835 -29.14 -8.79 -16.20
CA PHE A 835 -29.11 -8.39 -14.78
C PHE A 835 -29.84 -7.08 -14.54
N ARG A 836 -29.68 -6.09 -15.42
CA ARG A 836 -30.33 -4.78 -15.33
C ARG A 836 -31.85 -4.91 -15.42
N ASP A 837 -32.37 -5.72 -16.32
CA ASP A 837 -33.81 -5.94 -16.46
C ASP A 837 -34.39 -6.73 -15.27
N ARG A 838 -33.68 -7.72 -14.77
CA ARG A 838 -34.05 -8.44 -13.54
C ARG A 838 -34.05 -7.52 -12.32
N ALA A 839 -33.11 -6.58 -12.25
CA ALA A 839 -33.03 -5.60 -11.18
C ALA A 839 -34.25 -4.67 -11.14
N ARG A 840 -34.64 -4.14 -12.30
CA ARG A 840 -35.81 -3.25 -12.38
C ARG A 840 -37.10 -3.95 -11.95
N GLU A 841 -37.25 -5.23 -12.34
CA GLU A 841 -38.39 -6.04 -11.90
C GLU A 841 -38.32 -6.36 -10.39
N ALA A 842 -37.12 -6.58 -9.84
CA ALA A 842 -36.91 -6.75 -8.40
C ALA A 842 -37.26 -5.47 -7.61
N LEU A 843 -36.83 -4.29 -8.09
CA LEU A 843 -37.17 -3.00 -7.48
C LEU A 843 -38.68 -2.73 -7.52
N ARG A 844 -39.37 -3.13 -8.59
CA ARG A 844 -40.83 -3.01 -8.66
C ARG A 844 -41.50 -3.88 -7.60
N ARG A 845 -41.08 -5.15 -7.45
CA ARG A 845 -41.61 -6.06 -6.42
C ARG A 845 -41.28 -5.56 -5.00
N TYR A 846 -40.07 -5.08 -4.81
CA TYR A 846 -39.64 -4.48 -3.55
C TYR A 846 -40.57 -3.33 -3.16
N TRP A 847 -40.82 -2.40 -4.08
CA TRP A 847 -41.68 -1.26 -3.86
C TRP A 847 -43.15 -1.68 -3.55
N GLU A 848 -43.69 -2.67 -4.25
CA GLU A 848 -45.05 -3.22 -3.99
C GLU A 848 -45.11 -3.83 -2.57
N SER A 849 -44.07 -4.52 -2.12
CA SER A 849 -43.96 -5.06 -0.76
C SER A 849 -43.83 -3.97 0.29
N GLU A 850 -42.99 -2.98 0.04
CA GLU A 850 -42.69 -1.88 0.96
C GLU A 850 -43.94 -1.01 1.24
N ARG A 851 -44.74 -0.73 0.22
CA ARG A 851 -46.01 0.04 0.40
C ARG A 851 -46.99 -0.62 1.34
N THR A 852 -46.88 -1.91 1.61
CA THR A 852 -47.80 -2.69 2.47
C THR A 852 -47.12 -3.16 3.75
N ALA A 853 -45.86 -2.80 3.94
CA ALA A 853 -45.10 -3.16 5.14
C ALA A 853 -45.68 -2.47 6.39
N GLU A 854 -45.84 -3.21 7.49
CA GLU A 854 -46.34 -2.69 8.75
C GLU A 854 -45.21 -2.13 9.64
N GLY A 855 -43.95 -2.48 9.37
CA GLY A 855 -42.75 -2.04 10.09
C GLY A 855 -42.33 -0.64 9.65
N GLU A 856 -41.85 0.17 10.57
CA GLU A 856 -41.30 1.50 10.32
C GLU A 856 -39.74 1.39 10.38
N PRO A 857 -39.00 1.74 9.31
CA PRO A 857 -37.54 1.79 9.34
C PRO A 857 -37.06 2.80 10.39
N VAL A 858 -36.33 2.31 11.40
CA VAL A 858 -35.80 3.15 12.48
C VAL A 858 -34.32 3.42 12.28
N TRP A 859 -33.60 2.40 11.83
CA TRP A 859 -32.16 2.50 11.54
C TRP A 859 -31.82 1.79 10.24
N LEU A 860 -30.89 2.40 9.49
CA LEU A 860 -30.33 1.88 8.24
C LEU A 860 -28.82 1.78 8.43
N GLU A 861 -28.24 0.69 7.92
CA GLU A 861 -26.79 0.45 7.97
C GLU A 861 -26.21 0.63 9.38
N LYS A 862 -26.99 0.20 10.38
CA LYS A 862 -26.66 0.40 11.79
C LYS A 862 -25.46 -0.44 12.18
N LYS A 863 -24.38 0.22 12.56
CA LYS A 863 -23.14 -0.42 12.98
C LYS A 863 -23.18 -0.88 14.43
N PHE A 864 -22.40 -1.90 14.73
CA PHE A 864 -22.19 -2.36 16.09
C PHE A 864 -20.74 -2.80 16.31
N ASP A 865 -20.26 -2.65 17.52
CA ASP A 865 -19.01 -3.19 18.02
C ASP A 865 -19.17 -3.52 19.50
N PHE A 866 -19.04 -4.79 19.87
CA PHE A 866 -19.15 -5.25 21.25
C PHE A 866 -18.16 -6.38 21.53
N LYS A 867 -17.89 -6.69 22.81
CA LYS A 867 -16.94 -7.72 23.21
C LYS A 867 -17.61 -9.04 23.45
N VAL A 868 -16.96 -10.10 22.93
CA VAL A 868 -17.27 -11.49 23.26
C VAL A 868 -15.99 -12.14 23.79
N GLY A 869 -15.95 -12.34 25.10
CA GLY A 869 -14.70 -12.70 25.78
C GLY A 869 -13.63 -11.61 25.56
N PRO A 870 -12.43 -11.98 25.07
CA PRO A 870 -11.39 -10.99 24.78
C PRO A 870 -11.55 -10.32 23.41
N HIS A 871 -12.33 -10.90 22.49
CA HIS A 871 -12.41 -10.44 21.10
C HIS A 871 -13.50 -9.41 20.91
N HIS A 872 -13.31 -8.54 19.92
CA HIS A 872 -14.32 -7.63 19.43
C HIS A 872 -15.12 -8.26 18.30
N VAL A 873 -16.43 -8.08 18.34
CA VAL A 873 -17.34 -8.48 17.27
C VAL A 873 -17.94 -7.22 16.68
N ARG A 874 -17.73 -7.01 15.40
CA ARG A 874 -18.19 -5.84 14.68
C ARG A 874 -19.00 -6.22 13.45
N GLY A 875 -19.89 -5.34 13.07
CA GLY A 875 -20.66 -5.52 11.87
C GLY A 875 -21.63 -4.37 11.64
N ARG A 876 -22.55 -4.62 10.74
CA ARG A 876 -23.56 -3.67 10.33
C ARG A 876 -24.81 -4.43 9.94
N VAL A 877 -25.96 -3.95 10.39
CA VAL A 877 -27.27 -4.47 10.02
C VAL A 877 -27.86 -3.52 8.98
N ASP A 878 -28.32 -4.06 7.86
CA ASP A 878 -28.76 -3.25 6.72
C ASP A 878 -29.97 -2.38 7.07
N ARG A 879 -30.96 -2.96 7.77
CA ARG A 879 -32.17 -2.25 8.17
C ARG A 879 -32.72 -2.79 9.48
N VAL A 880 -33.20 -1.91 10.32
CA VAL A 880 -33.91 -2.23 11.57
C VAL A 880 -35.26 -1.57 11.53
N ASP A 881 -36.33 -2.36 11.58
CA ASP A 881 -37.69 -1.89 11.59
C ASP A 881 -38.29 -1.99 13.00
N ARG A 882 -39.10 -0.99 13.37
CA ARG A 882 -39.95 -1.03 14.55
C ARG A 882 -41.30 -1.58 14.13
N LEU A 883 -41.71 -2.66 14.78
CA LEU A 883 -43.00 -3.29 14.54
C LEU A 883 -44.14 -2.57 15.30
N PRO A 884 -45.44 -2.75 14.89
CA PRO A 884 -46.60 -2.11 15.54
C PRO A 884 -46.77 -2.47 17.00
N ASP A 885 -46.30 -3.65 17.43
CA ASP A 885 -46.29 -4.11 18.82
C ASP A 885 -45.19 -3.51 19.70
N GLY A 886 -44.30 -2.76 19.09
CA GLY A 886 -43.13 -2.09 19.71
C GLY A 886 -41.87 -2.90 19.71
N ASP A 887 -41.87 -4.14 19.19
CA ASP A 887 -40.70 -4.95 18.98
C ASP A 887 -39.88 -4.49 17.76
N TYR A 888 -38.70 -5.09 17.58
CA TYR A 888 -37.81 -4.77 16.47
C TYR A 888 -37.56 -5.97 15.56
N GLU A 889 -37.51 -5.73 14.26
CA GLU A 889 -37.11 -6.69 13.25
C GLU A 889 -35.76 -6.26 12.63
N LEU A 890 -34.80 -7.19 12.57
CA LEU A 890 -33.50 -6.99 11.91
C LEU A 890 -33.58 -7.57 10.50
N ILE A 891 -33.30 -6.76 9.48
CA ILE A 891 -33.42 -7.17 8.07
C ILE A 891 -32.06 -7.07 7.40
N ASP A 892 -31.68 -8.14 6.70
CA ASP A 892 -30.48 -8.22 5.90
C ASP A 892 -30.86 -8.54 4.45
N TYR A 893 -30.41 -7.70 3.50
CA TYR A 893 -30.74 -7.85 2.10
C TYR A 893 -29.83 -8.89 1.41
N LYS A 894 -30.43 -9.81 0.65
CA LYS A 894 -29.71 -10.84 -0.09
C LYS A 894 -30.06 -10.80 -1.57
N THR A 895 -29.04 -10.88 -2.43
CA THR A 895 -29.17 -11.00 -3.89
C THR A 895 -28.80 -12.40 -4.40
N GLY A 896 -28.38 -13.31 -3.51
CA GLY A 896 -28.10 -14.71 -3.79
C GLY A 896 -29.34 -15.60 -3.73
N GLU A 897 -29.11 -16.91 -3.91
CA GLU A 897 -30.16 -17.93 -3.82
C GLU A 897 -30.72 -18.03 -2.41
N ARG A 898 -32.00 -18.37 -2.33
CA ARG A 898 -32.72 -18.53 -1.05
C ARG A 898 -32.18 -19.74 -0.28
N LYS A 899 -31.82 -19.50 0.97
CA LYS A 899 -31.42 -20.55 1.91
C LYS A 899 -32.59 -21.50 2.23
N SER A 900 -32.30 -22.79 2.35
CA SER A 900 -33.24 -23.77 2.84
C SER A 900 -33.58 -23.54 4.32
N THR A 901 -34.66 -24.17 4.81
CA THR A 901 -35.07 -24.06 6.24
C THR A 901 -33.97 -24.59 7.16
N GLU A 902 -33.26 -25.66 6.75
CA GLU A 902 -32.17 -26.24 7.52
C GLU A 902 -30.96 -25.30 7.63
N GLU A 903 -30.63 -24.59 6.52
CA GLU A 903 -29.56 -23.59 6.51
C GLU A 903 -29.91 -22.34 7.33
N LEU A 904 -31.20 -21.98 7.40
CA LEU A 904 -31.66 -20.87 8.25
C LEU A 904 -31.68 -21.24 9.73
N ASP A 905 -31.91 -22.49 10.05
CA ASP A 905 -31.88 -23.00 11.42
C ASP A 905 -30.51 -22.84 12.08
N ASP A 906 -29.44 -22.97 11.32
CA ASP A 906 -28.07 -22.87 11.82
C ASP A 906 -27.40 -21.53 11.44
N ASP A 907 -28.19 -20.55 11.00
CA ASP A 907 -27.68 -19.26 10.58
C ASP A 907 -26.99 -18.49 11.70
N LEU A 908 -25.68 -18.25 11.52
CA LEU A 908 -24.87 -17.55 12.49
C LEU A 908 -25.01 -16.02 12.37
N GLN A 909 -25.26 -15.50 11.16
CA GLN A 909 -25.28 -14.05 10.91
C GLN A 909 -26.47 -13.38 11.59
N LEU A 910 -27.68 -13.90 11.41
CA LEU A 910 -28.88 -13.33 12.05
C LEU A 910 -28.89 -13.57 13.57
N ALA A 911 -28.32 -14.69 14.05
CA ALA A 911 -28.13 -14.93 15.49
C ALA A 911 -27.15 -13.90 16.09
N LEU A 912 -26.04 -13.61 15.40
CA LEU A 912 -25.09 -12.59 15.81
C LEU A 912 -25.71 -11.19 15.80
N TYR A 913 -26.54 -10.87 14.83
CA TYR A 913 -27.23 -9.57 14.76
C TYR A 913 -28.21 -9.38 15.95
N ARG A 914 -28.93 -10.43 16.36
CA ARG A 914 -29.77 -10.38 17.56
C ARG A 914 -28.95 -10.15 18.84
N LEU A 915 -27.81 -10.83 18.94
CA LEU A 915 -26.88 -10.61 20.04
C LEU A 915 -26.37 -9.17 20.05
N ALA A 916 -26.00 -8.64 18.87
CA ALA A 916 -25.53 -7.27 18.72
C ALA A 916 -26.62 -6.24 19.10
N ALA A 917 -27.89 -6.48 18.73
CA ALA A 917 -29.00 -5.63 19.10
C ALA A 917 -29.12 -5.49 20.63
N ARG A 918 -28.97 -6.60 21.36
CA ARG A 918 -29.00 -6.61 22.82
C ARG A 918 -27.75 -5.95 23.43
N GLU A 919 -26.55 -6.37 23.00
CA GLU A 919 -25.29 -5.96 23.65
C GLU A 919 -24.85 -4.54 23.26
N ALA A 920 -25.02 -4.16 21.98
CA ALA A 920 -24.54 -2.87 21.51
C ALA A 920 -25.64 -1.76 21.56
N TRP A 921 -26.91 -2.11 21.33
CA TRP A 921 -27.97 -1.10 21.25
C TRP A 921 -28.96 -1.16 22.41
N GLY A 922 -28.91 -2.20 23.24
CA GLY A 922 -29.81 -2.35 24.39
C GLY A 922 -31.27 -2.57 24.01
N ILE A 923 -31.54 -3.14 22.82
CA ILE A 923 -32.88 -3.49 22.35
C ILE A 923 -33.02 -5.00 22.18
N GLU A 924 -34.25 -5.49 22.43
CA GLU A 924 -34.62 -6.86 22.10
C GLU A 924 -35.23 -6.90 20.69
N ALA A 925 -34.61 -7.67 19.79
CA ALA A 925 -35.14 -7.89 18.46
C ALA A 925 -35.76 -9.30 18.39
N SER A 926 -37.09 -9.36 18.27
CA SER A 926 -37.82 -10.64 18.25
C SER A 926 -37.58 -11.44 16.97
N THR A 927 -37.29 -10.73 15.86
CA THR A 927 -37.21 -11.34 14.53
C THR A 927 -35.94 -10.89 13.80
N GLY A 928 -35.23 -11.83 13.20
CA GLY A 928 -34.20 -11.56 12.21
C GLY A 928 -34.60 -12.17 10.87
N SER A 929 -34.57 -11.39 9.80
CA SER A 929 -35.09 -11.80 8.50
C SER A 929 -34.08 -11.54 7.39
N TYR A 930 -34.03 -12.45 6.42
CA TYR A 930 -33.43 -12.20 5.11
C TYR A 930 -34.49 -11.71 4.15
N TYR A 931 -34.18 -10.62 3.46
CA TYR A 931 -34.98 -10.17 2.33
C TYR A 931 -34.27 -10.51 1.01
N TYR A 932 -34.77 -11.51 0.31
CA TYR A 932 -34.25 -11.93 -0.99
C TYR A 932 -34.76 -11.01 -2.09
N VAL A 933 -33.97 -9.97 -2.39
CA VAL A 933 -34.37 -8.83 -3.23
C VAL A 933 -34.79 -9.25 -4.62
N LEU A 934 -34.08 -10.22 -5.25
CA LEU A 934 -34.41 -10.70 -6.59
C LEU A 934 -35.71 -11.50 -6.65
N ASP A 935 -36.11 -12.15 -5.57
CA ASP A 935 -37.33 -12.95 -5.48
C ASP A 935 -38.50 -12.15 -4.92
N GLY A 936 -38.22 -11.09 -4.15
CA GLY A 936 -39.19 -10.27 -3.44
C GLY A 936 -39.72 -10.96 -2.16
N ASP A 937 -38.99 -11.94 -1.62
CA ASP A 937 -39.40 -12.75 -0.48
C ASP A 937 -38.66 -12.36 0.80
N LYS A 938 -39.42 -12.10 1.86
CA LYS A 938 -38.85 -11.90 3.22
C LYS A 938 -39.04 -13.20 4.02
N VAL A 939 -37.93 -13.74 4.52
CA VAL A 939 -37.91 -15.01 5.26
C VAL A 939 -37.28 -14.81 6.63
N ALA A 940 -38.07 -15.00 7.68
CA ALA A 940 -37.59 -14.93 9.06
C ALA A 940 -36.81 -16.20 9.44
N ALA A 941 -35.66 -16.02 10.08
CA ALA A 941 -34.89 -17.12 10.66
C ALA A 941 -35.45 -17.50 12.02
N PRO A 942 -35.55 -18.82 12.35
CA PRO A 942 -35.98 -19.27 13.65
C PRO A 942 -35.08 -18.73 14.77
N THR A 943 -35.68 -18.38 15.91
CA THR A 943 -34.95 -17.95 17.09
C THR A 943 -34.81 -19.12 18.04
N LYS A 944 -33.56 -19.45 18.42
CA LYS A 944 -33.29 -20.54 19.37
C LYS A 944 -32.87 -19.98 20.73
N PRO A 945 -33.23 -20.61 21.84
CA PRO A 945 -32.88 -20.13 23.18
C PRO A 945 -31.35 -20.05 23.43
N ASP A 946 -30.59 -20.89 22.75
CA ASP A 946 -29.13 -20.99 22.87
C ASP A 946 -28.33 -20.23 21.79
N ASP A 947 -29.00 -19.43 20.96
CA ASP A 947 -28.35 -18.65 19.89
C ASP A 947 -27.20 -17.79 20.40
N ALA A 948 -27.39 -17.08 21.51
CA ALA A 948 -26.33 -16.23 22.09
C ALA A 948 -25.11 -17.06 22.52
N GLU A 949 -25.34 -18.17 23.25
CA GLU A 949 -24.24 -19.05 23.68
C GLU A 949 -23.53 -19.71 22.50
N ARG A 950 -24.26 -20.04 21.44
CA ARG A 950 -23.72 -20.59 20.21
C ARG A 950 -22.79 -19.59 19.51
N VAL A 951 -23.24 -18.34 19.36
CA VAL A 951 -22.44 -17.25 18.78
C VAL A 951 -21.19 -17.01 19.61
N GLU A 952 -21.31 -16.84 20.93
CA GLU A 952 -20.18 -16.63 21.84
C GLU A 952 -19.14 -17.76 21.74
N ARG A 953 -19.58 -19.01 21.79
CA ARG A 953 -18.70 -20.18 21.65
C ARG A 953 -17.98 -20.19 20.28
N THR A 954 -18.68 -19.86 19.22
CA THR A 954 -18.11 -19.80 17.88
C THR A 954 -17.07 -18.70 17.75
N VAL A 955 -17.34 -17.51 18.27
CA VAL A 955 -16.38 -16.38 18.28
C VAL A 955 -15.10 -16.77 19.01
N LEU A 956 -15.22 -17.38 20.21
CA LEU A 956 -14.07 -17.79 21.00
C LEU A 956 -13.26 -18.90 20.31
N GLN A 957 -13.93 -19.91 19.73
CA GLN A 957 -13.27 -20.99 19.00
C GLN A 957 -12.51 -20.49 17.77
N VAL A 958 -13.15 -19.63 16.97
CA VAL A 958 -12.52 -19.05 15.77
C VAL A 958 -11.38 -18.12 16.16
N GLY A 959 -11.58 -17.30 17.20
CA GLY A 959 -10.56 -16.41 17.73
C GLY A 959 -9.30 -17.14 18.21
N GLU A 960 -9.48 -18.24 18.96
CA GLU A 960 -8.37 -19.07 19.41
C GLU A 960 -7.63 -19.72 18.23
N GLY A 961 -8.38 -20.25 17.24
CA GLY A 961 -7.78 -20.84 16.04
C GLY A 961 -6.96 -19.85 15.23
N ILE A 962 -7.44 -18.60 15.05
CA ILE A 962 -6.69 -17.56 14.36
C ILE A 962 -5.44 -17.15 15.13
N LEU A 963 -5.55 -16.95 16.45
CA LEU A 963 -4.41 -16.54 17.29
C LEU A 963 -3.33 -17.62 17.38
N SER A 964 -3.73 -18.91 17.40
CA SER A 964 -2.82 -20.04 17.34
C SER A 964 -2.27 -20.34 15.95
N GLN A 965 -2.69 -19.56 14.93
CA GLN A 965 -2.32 -19.72 13.53
C GLN A 965 -2.71 -21.09 12.94
N ASP A 966 -3.80 -21.67 13.43
CA ASP A 966 -4.37 -22.89 12.87
C ASP A 966 -5.12 -22.61 11.58
N PHE A 967 -4.41 -22.71 10.45
CA PHE A 967 -4.95 -22.51 9.11
C PHE A 967 -5.01 -23.80 8.29
N GLU A 968 -5.25 -24.95 8.95
CA GLU A 968 -5.39 -26.21 8.24
C GLU A 968 -6.54 -26.15 7.21
N PRO A 969 -6.29 -26.54 5.95
CA PRO A 969 -7.32 -26.53 4.93
C PRO A 969 -8.42 -27.55 5.22
N ARG A 970 -9.65 -27.16 4.86
CA ARG A 970 -10.82 -28.06 4.86
C ARG A 970 -11.31 -28.26 3.44
N PRO A 971 -10.59 -29.04 2.60
CA PRO A 971 -10.97 -29.22 1.20
C PRO A 971 -12.23 -30.09 1.09
N SER A 972 -13.07 -29.72 0.15
CA SER A 972 -14.16 -30.55 -0.34
C SER A 972 -14.50 -30.15 -1.78
N PRO A 973 -15.05 -31.06 -2.60
CA PRO A 973 -15.43 -30.70 -3.98
C PRO A 973 -16.36 -29.48 -4.04
N THR A 974 -17.31 -29.40 -3.11
CA THR A 974 -18.27 -28.28 -3.03
C THR A 974 -17.57 -26.97 -2.64
N VAL A 975 -16.77 -26.95 -1.58
CA VAL A 975 -16.08 -25.72 -1.11
C VAL A 975 -15.02 -25.28 -2.12
N CYS A 976 -14.26 -26.23 -2.70
CA CYS A 976 -13.17 -25.92 -3.61
C CYS A 976 -13.66 -25.48 -5.00
N SER A 977 -14.81 -25.96 -5.49
CA SER A 977 -15.35 -25.56 -6.79
C SER A 977 -15.72 -24.08 -6.87
N TRP A 978 -16.13 -23.47 -5.73
CA TRP A 978 -16.49 -22.06 -5.63
C TRP A 978 -15.45 -21.19 -4.91
N CYS A 979 -14.25 -21.74 -4.66
CA CYS A 979 -13.21 -21.02 -3.96
C CYS A 979 -12.42 -20.13 -4.91
N ASP A 980 -12.42 -18.82 -4.65
CA ASP A 980 -11.67 -17.82 -5.43
C ASP A 980 -10.16 -18.08 -5.40
N TYR A 981 -9.68 -18.77 -4.37
CA TYR A 981 -8.25 -19.10 -4.18
C TYR A 981 -7.88 -20.49 -4.69
N ARG A 982 -8.78 -21.18 -5.41
CA ARG A 982 -8.56 -22.54 -5.91
C ARG A 982 -7.27 -22.69 -6.70
N LEU A 983 -6.94 -21.69 -7.51
CA LEU A 983 -5.76 -21.73 -8.38
C LEU A 983 -4.43 -21.68 -7.61
N ILE A 984 -4.43 -21.04 -6.45
CA ILE A 984 -3.25 -20.87 -5.59
C ILE A 984 -3.25 -21.85 -4.41
N CYS A 985 -4.37 -22.53 -4.15
CA CYS A 985 -4.51 -23.41 -3.00
C CYS A 985 -3.85 -24.78 -3.24
N PRO A 986 -2.97 -25.26 -2.35
CA PRO A 986 -2.29 -26.56 -2.48
C PRO A 986 -3.21 -27.74 -2.23
N ALA A 987 -4.24 -27.48 -1.42
CA ALA A 987 -5.17 -28.51 -0.95
C ALA A 987 -6.48 -28.49 -1.75
N ALA A 988 -6.55 -27.74 -2.87
CA ALA A 988 -7.76 -27.68 -3.66
C ALA A 988 -8.09 -29.04 -4.28
N GLU A 989 -9.24 -29.56 -3.96
CA GLU A 989 -9.79 -30.74 -4.64
C GLU A 989 -10.33 -30.36 -6.02
N ALA A 990 -10.11 -31.25 -7.00
CA ALA A 990 -10.43 -31.01 -8.41
C ALA A 990 -11.94 -31.04 -8.69
#